data_d4960a53ad5140f1783cedb2e1f34fa6
#
_entry.id   d4960a53ad5140f1783cedb2e1f34fa6
#
_cell.length_a   1.000
_cell.length_b   1.000
_cell.length_c   1.000
_cell.angle_alpha   90.00
_cell.angle_beta   90.00
_cell.angle_gamma   90.00
#
_symmetry.space_group_name_H-M   'P 1'
#
loop_
_entity.id
_entity.type
_entity.pdbx_description
1 polymer ?
#
loop_
_entity_poly.entity_id
_entity_poly.type
_entity_poly.pdbx_seq_one_letter_code
_entity_poly.pdbx_strand_id
1 'polypeptide(L)'
;MHSYERYPAHTCNTSASLRVTRQESPVLRFEPIYHASAVVTTGGGRWWKRHGLPVRPRPYPGEWAYGYLVRVAEANGYESPRALWRGLGPRRTSSVSSVRYALRLSPAEWSFLSGPWPRFCRVEQGVAEGLTSSDYCHDHLRWCPHCLAERGFLQARWVIKLCVACPEHGCYLRDTCAVCHQYQRPERAALDRCLCGASLIAIPAERVAEDELRLQLAFQSALAGQAQEGAPSLSVVAWITLFHRVAALFDVERETRSGQTPGLHRLDRAIVVNRQLASLLAAWPSGFHRCLGDLQRRAEPSFSLVRTFGRLYRWLYRDFEGDEFAFLREAFEDYLREHWWGLLCRRNRRLGTRTPGSRKTAQAIAAAAGTTPARVRQLHLAGWVEADIAAQPSGRRVWSFPASQVEPLATLISDGLTLQDAAAYLRLSKHRVRELIATGMIKPLLSTEGHGAATWLISRHQLDDLGRAYSARQALVTKEEPPDCVPLVQILKAWRLEAGAFAALLHALQSGVLTPIATRDVENNVLGGLLLPRREVQAWLAHWRESNGRGYSITDAAGILGIKAQVAYHLVRCGLLESTSSPLTQVRRVSRDGVAKFEARYISLVEIAKRSGTAPKQALHHLQIHPVAGPAIDGCRQYFYLRSDVERLLDQPLQTQESGNAEP
;
A
#
# COMPACT_ATOMS: atom_id res chain seq x y z
N MET A 1 -44.02 14.20 13.75
CA MET A 1 -44.98 14.88 12.81
C MET A 1 -44.18 15.29 11.58
N HIS A 2 -44.75 14.99 10.40
CA HIS A 2 -44.27 15.17 9.03
C HIS A 2 -43.40 14.04 8.52
N SER A 3 -43.99 13.16 7.86
CA SER A 3 -44.64 13.00 6.51
C SER A 3 -43.65 12.39 5.55
N TYR A 4 -43.83 11.07 5.37
CA TYR A 4 -43.24 10.29 4.29
C TYR A 4 -43.96 10.64 2.97
N GLU A 5 -43.25 11.13 1.98
CA GLU A 5 -43.72 11.13 0.59
C GLU A 5 -43.13 9.94 -0.15
N ARG A 6 -44.06 9.10 -0.65
CA ARG A 6 -43.78 7.98 -1.55
C ARG A 6 -43.73 8.51 -2.98
N TYR A 7 -42.65 8.16 -3.72
CA TYR A 7 -42.66 8.25 -5.19
C TYR A 7 -43.04 6.91 -5.81
N PRO A 8 -43.79 6.92 -6.94
CA PRO A 8 -44.41 5.73 -7.51
C PRO A 8 -43.43 4.91 -8.35
N ALA A 9 -43.61 3.59 -8.28
CA ALA A 9 -42.94 2.60 -9.09
C ALA A 9 -43.39 2.73 -10.56
N HIS A 10 -42.46 3.02 -11.48
CA HIS A 10 -42.65 2.80 -12.90
C HIS A 10 -42.29 1.36 -13.23
N THR A 11 -43.34 0.57 -13.43
CA THR A 11 -43.29 -0.72 -14.08
C THR A 11 -42.95 -0.53 -15.55
N CYS A 12 -41.77 -0.95 -15.97
CA CYS A 12 -41.46 -1.15 -17.38
C CYS A 12 -41.45 -2.64 -17.67
N ASN A 13 -42.57 -3.08 -18.22
CA ASN A 13 -42.86 -4.43 -18.68
C ASN A 13 -42.41 -4.51 -20.15
N THR A 14 -41.28 -5.14 -20.44
CA THR A 14 -40.98 -5.64 -21.79
C THR A 14 -40.22 -6.96 -21.65
N SER A 15 -41.00 -7.99 -21.38
CA SER A 15 -40.61 -9.38 -21.64
C SER A 15 -40.78 -9.68 -23.12
N ALA A 16 -39.71 -9.49 -23.89
CA ALA A 16 -39.63 -10.09 -25.22
C ALA A 16 -39.25 -11.57 -25.06
N SER A 17 -40.25 -12.41 -24.91
CA SER A 17 -40.11 -13.86 -25.02
C SER A 17 -39.79 -14.23 -26.47
N LEU A 18 -38.50 -14.47 -26.74
CA LEU A 18 -38.12 -15.23 -27.95
C LEU A 18 -38.66 -16.66 -27.81
N ARG A 19 -39.83 -16.90 -28.40
CA ARG A 19 -40.29 -18.25 -28.66
C ARG A 19 -39.40 -18.87 -29.73
N VAL A 20 -38.39 -19.62 -29.26
CA VAL A 20 -37.70 -20.60 -30.11
C VAL A 20 -38.71 -21.72 -30.33
N THR A 21 -39.26 -21.77 -31.53
CA THR A 21 -40.06 -22.90 -32.00
C THR A 21 -39.16 -24.14 -31.96
N ARG A 22 -39.44 -25.05 -31.01
CA ARG A 22 -38.90 -26.40 -31.00
C ARG A 22 -39.31 -27.09 -32.29
N GLN A 23 -38.41 -27.20 -33.24
CA GLN A 23 -38.46 -28.27 -34.21
C GLN A 23 -38.03 -29.54 -33.49
N GLU A 24 -38.99 -30.33 -33.13
CA GLU A 24 -38.80 -31.70 -32.64
C GLU A 24 -38.23 -32.54 -33.80
N SER A 25 -36.91 -32.70 -33.80
CA SER A 25 -36.29 -33.75 -34.62
C SER A 25 -36.51 -35.07 -33.89
N PRO A 26 -37.13 -36.06 -34.52
CA PRO A 26 -37.33 -37.36 -33.90
C PRO A 26 -35.96 -38.00 -33.66
N VAL A 27 -35.54 -38.10 -32.40
CA VAL A 27 -34.45 -38.97 -32.01
C VAL A 27 -34.92 -40.40 -32.19
N LEU A 28 -34.64 -40.96 -33.36
CA LEU A 28 -34.74 -42.41 -33.57
C LEU A 28 -33.75 -43.08 -32.62
N ARG A 29 -34.26 -43.47 -31.44
CA ARG A 29 -33.60 -44.45 -30.59
C ARG A 29 -33.67 -45.78 -31.33
N PHE A 30 -32.55 -46.13 -31.98
CA PHE A 30 -32.36 -47.52 -32.38
C PHE A 30 -32.11 -48.31 -31.11
N GLU A 31 -33.12 -49.02 -30.61
CA GLU A 31 -32.87 -50.11 -29.66
C GLU A 31 -31.93 -51.09 -30.35
N PRO A 32 -30.85 -51.53 -29.70
CA PRO A 32 -29.99 -52.54 -30.30
C PRO A 32 -30.69 -53.91 -30.26
N ILE A 33 -31.37 -54.19 -31.34
CA ILE A 33 -31.81 -55.54 -31.60
C ILE A 33 -30.63 -56.31 -32.14
N TYR A 34 -29.79 -56.82 -31.27
CA TYR A 34 -28.94 -58.00 -31.47
C TYR A 34 -27.96 -58.13 -30.31
N HIS A 35 -28.24 -59.11 -29.46
CA HIS A 35 -27.19 -59.79 -28.70
C HIS A 35 -26.27 -60.48 -29.71
N ALA A 36 -25.26 -59.79 -30.17
CA ALA A 36 -24.15 -60.40 -30.92
C ALA A 36 -23.12 -60.94 -29.92
N SER A 37 -23.50 -61.96 -29.18
CA SER A 37 -22.53 -62.85 -28.60
C SER A 37 -21.91 -63.66 -29.74
N ALA A 38 -20.62 -63.48 -29.94
CA ALA A 38 -19.72 -64.32 -30.69
C ALA A 38 -19.97 -64.50 -32.20
N VAL A 39 -19.27 -63.77 -33.01
CA VAL A 39 -18.44 -64.40 -34.07
C VAL A 39 -17.25 -63.48 -34.33
N VAL A 40 -16.25 -63.54 -33.48
CA VAL A 40 -14.89 -63.21 -33.88
C VAL A 40 -14.27 -64.50 -34.44
N THR A 41 -14.71 -64.84 -35.60
CA THR A 41 -14.01 -65.89 -36.36
C THR A 41 -12.84 -65.25 -37.08
N THR A 42 -11.69 -65.88 -36.97
CA THR A 42 -10.38 -65.59 -37.52
C THR A 42 -10.29 -65.43 -39.05
N GLY A 43 -11.35 -65.06 -39.74
CA GLY A 43 -11.43 -64.83 -41.17
C GLY A 43 -11.80 -63.40 -41.60
N GLY A 44 -12.11 -62.46 -40.66
CA GLY A 44 -12.73 -61.16 -40.94
C GLY A 44 -11.92 -60.12 -41.75
N GLY A 45 -10.60 -60.25 -41.82
CA GLY A 45 -9.75 -59.23 -42.44
C GLY A 45 -9.91 -59.00 -43.94
N ARG A 46 -10.52 -59.94 -44.68
CA ARG A 46 -10.78 -59.76 -46.11
C ARG A 46 -12.14 -59.20 -46.44
N TRP A 47 -13.16 -59.46 -45.65
CA TRP A 47 -14.53 -58.96 -45.87
C TRP A 47 -14.61 -57.46 -45.71
N TRP A 48 -14.02 -56.91 -44.67
CA TRP A 48 -13.95 -55.48 -44.39
C TRP A 48 -13.24 -54.68 -45.50
N LYS A 49 -12.29 -55.30 -46.19
CA LYS A 49 -11.58 -54.67 -47.31
C LYS A 49 -12.51 -54.33 -48.48
N ARG A 50 -13.58 -55.11 -48.69
CA ARG A 50 -14.54 -54.88 -49.79
C ARG A 50 -15.78 -54.13 -49.35
N HIS A 51 -16.28 -54.29 -48.15
CA HIS A 51 -17.60 -53.86 -47.76
C HIS A 51 -17.62 -52.75 -46.69
N GLY A 52 -16.54 -52.47 -45.99
CA GLY A 52 -16.46 -51.49 -44.90
C GLY A 52 -17.15 -52.01 -43.63
N LEU A 53 -17.27 -51.10 -42.59
CA LEU A 53 -17.92 -51.46 -41.34
C LEU A 53 -19.45 -51.68 -41.56
N PRO A 54 -20.04 -52.70 -40.87
CA PRO A 54 -21.49 -52.97 -40.96
C PRO A 54 -22.35 -51.77 -40.59
N VAL A 55 -22.01 -51.15 -39.42
CA VAL A 55 -22.73 -49.96 -38.95
C VAL A 55 -21.81 -48.74 -39.02
N ARG A 56 -22.34 -47.71 -39.65
CA ARG A 56 -21.57 -46.45 -39.85
C ARG A 56 -22.44 -45.28 -39.40
N PRO A 57 -22.32 -44.95 -38.10
CA PRO A 57 -22.96 -43.74 -37.58
C PRO A 57 -22.47 -42.52 -38.35
N ARG A 58 -23.34 -41.59 -38.68
CA ARG A 58 -22.95 -40.32 -39.29
C ARG A 58 -22.29 -39.45 -38.24
N PRO A 59 -21.18 -38.75 -38.53
CA PRO A 59 -20.61 -37.77 -37.64
C PRO A 59 -21.53 -36.53 -37.54
N TYR A 60 -21.49 -35.89 -36.38
CA TYR A 60 -22.20 -34.63 -36.13
C TYR A 60 -21.26 -33.43 -36.28
N PRO A 61 -21.79 -32.26 -36.73
CA PRO A 61 -20.99 -31.04 -36.79
C PRO A 61 -20.36 -30.70 -35.44
N GLY A 62 -19.04 -30.49 -35.43
CA GLY A 62 -18.26 -30.19 -34.21
C GLY A 62 -18.05 -31.39 -33.26
N GLU A 63 -18.29 -32.61 -33.74
CA GLU A 63 -18.00 -33.81 -32.96
C GLU A 63 -16.50 -34.05 -32.83
N TRP A 64 -16.06 -34.43 -31.64
CA TRP A 64 -14.69 -34.82 -31.42
C TRP A 64 -14.38 -36.16 -32.13
N ALA A 65 -13.34 -36.12 -32.95
CA ALA A 65 -12.94 -37.26 -33.79
C ALA A 65 -12.70 -38.56 -32.99
N TYR A 66 -12.11 -38.49 -31.78
CA TYR A 66 -11.96 -39.66 -30.94
C TYR A 66 -13.29 -40.14 -30.37
N GLY A 67 -14.18 -39.22 -29.97
CA GLY A 67 -15.56 -39.56 -29.54
C GLY A 67 -16.34 -40.24 -30.63
N TYR A 68 -16.20 -39.78 -31.87
CA TYR A 68 -16.79 -40.45 -33.04
C TYR A 68 -16.31 -41.89 -33.19
N LEU A 69 -14.99 -42.14 -33.02
CA LEU A 69 -14.48 -43.51 -33.08
C LEU A 69 -15.00 -44.41 -31.94
N VAL A 70 -15.32 -43.86 -30.77
CA VAL A 70 -15.99 -44.60 -29.69
C VAL A 70 -17.40 -45.02 -30.17
N ARG A 71 -18.19 -44.10 -30.74
CA ARG A 71 -19.53 -44.43 -31.26
C ARG A 71 -19.49 -45.46 -32.41
N VAL A 72 -18.51 -45.36 -33.29
CA VAL A 72 -18.30 -46.35 -34.34
C VAL A 72 -17.92 -47.73 -33.77
N ALA A 73 -17.05 -47.77 -32.76
CA ALA A 73 -16.68 -48.98 -32.09
C ALA A 73 -17.86 -49.62 -31.37
N GLU A 74 -18.61 -48.85 -30.61
CA GLU A 74 -19.82 -49.27 -29.91
C GLU A 74 -20.87 -49.88 -30.88
N ALA A 75 -21.17 -49.14 -31.97
CA ALA A 75 -22.15 -49.56 -32.98
C ALA A 75 -21.75 -50.84 -33.70
N ASN A 76 -20.47 -51.22 -33.69
CA ASN A 76 -19.98 -52.47 -34.33
C ASN A 76 -19.55 -53.53 -33.30
N GLY A 77 -19.88 -53.35 -32.01
CA GLY A 77 -19.62 -54.34 -30.97
C GLY A 77 -18.15 -54.49 -30.53
N TYR A 78 -17.32 -53.46 -30.78
CA TYR A 78 -15.96 -53.41 -30.32
C TYR A 78 -15.85 -52.83 -28.91
N GLU A 79 -15.00 -53.42 -28.07
CA GLU A 79 -14.78 -52.95 -26.71
C GLU A 79 -14.08 -51.60 -26.59
N SER A 80 -13.46 -51.13 -27.66
CA SER A 80 -12.78 -49.84 -27.71
C SER A 80 -12.42 -49.36 -29.12
N PRO A 81 -12.16 -48.06 -29.35
CA PRO A 81 -11.65 -47.54 -30.60
C PRO A 81 -10.37 -48.20 -31.10
N ARG A 82 -9.49 -48.63 -30.16
CA ARG A 82 -8.25 -49.32 -30.50
C ARG A 82 -8.54 -50.74 -30.99
N ALA A 83 -9.50 -51.42 -30.41
CA ALA A 83 -9.92 -52.76 -30.86
C ALA A 83 -10.54 -52.68 -32.27
N LEU A 84 -11.45 -51.71 -32.52
CA LEU A 84 -11.95 -51.38 -33.85
C LEU A 84 -10.82 -51.17 -34.84
N TRP A 85 -9.82 -50.32 -34.46
CA TRP A 85 -8.71 -49.94 -35.34
C TRP A 85 -7.83 -51.11 -35.76
N ARG A 86 -7.54 -52.02 -34.79
CA ARG A 86 -6.85 -53.28 -35.06
C ARG A 86 -7.65 -54.16 -36.03
N GLY A 87 -9.00 -54.23 -35.86
CA GLY A 87 -9.88 -55.00 -36.76
C GLY A 87 -9.88 -54.48 -38.19
N LEU A 88 -9.68 -53.15 -38.40
CA LEU A 88 -9.58 -52.55 -39.73
C LEU A 88 -8.26 -52.86 -40.48
N GLY A 89 -7.26 -53.41 -39.79
CA GLY A 89 -6.00 -53.90 -40.35
C GLY A 89 -4.82 -52.91 -40.38
N PRO A 90 -3.57 -53.40 -40.15
CA PRO A 90 -2.40 -52.55 -39.77
C PRO A 90 -1.77 -51.74 -40.91
N ARG A 91 -2.07 -51.94 -42.15
CA ARG A 91 -1.37 -51.31 -43.29
C ARG A 91 -2.08 -50.11 -43.92
N ARG A 92 -3.20 -49.59 -43.35
CA ARG A 92 -4.03 -48.63 -44.06
C ARG A 92 -4.21 -47.24 -43.39
N THR A 93 -3.46 -46.99 -42.34
CA THR A 93 -3.89 -45.95 -41.41
C THR A 93 -2.84 -44.88 -41.11
N SER A 94 -1.99 -44.57 -42.08
CA SER A 94 -0.96 -43.55 -41.91
C SER A 94 -1.28 -42.20 -42.55
N SER A 95 -2.50 -42.02 -43.08
CA SER A 95 -2.91 -40.75 -43.70
C SER A 95 -4.39 -40.46 -43.47
N VAL A 96 -4.77 -39.19 -43.56
CA VAL A 96 -6.18 -38.71 -43.54
C VAL A 96 -7.04 -39.47 -44.54
N SER A 97 -6.54 -39.68 -45.78
CA SER A 97 -7.26 -40.40 -46.83
C SER A 97 -7.52 -41.85 -46.44
N SER A 98 -6.60 -42.53 -45.78
CA SER A 98 -6.78 -43.91 -45.31
C SER A 98 -7.85 -44.02 -44.24
N VAL A 99 -7.88 -43.07 -43.30
CA VAL A 99 -8.90 -43.01 -42.22
C VAL A 99 -10.27 -42.75 -42.84
N ARG A 100 -10.42 -41.76 -43.71
CA ARG A 100 -11.63 -41.43 -44.44
C ARG A 100 -12.15 -42.64 -45.22
N TYR A 101 -11.27 -43.30 -45.93
CA TYR A 101 -11.64 -44.51 -46.72
C TYR A 101 -12.09 -45.64 -45.79
N ALA A 102 -11.38 -45.92 -44.70
CA ALA A 102 -11.72 -47.00 -43.76
C ALA A 102 -13.11 -46.74 -43.10
N LEU A 103 -13.40 -45.51 -42.77
CA LEU A 103 -14.66 -45.09 -42.17
C LEU A 103 -15.75 -44.73 -43.23
N ARG A 104 -15.37 -44.71 -44.51
CA ARG A 104 -16.23 -44.30 -45.66
C ARG A 104 -16.90 -42.95 -45.47
N LEU A 105 -16.12 -41.96 -44.95
CA LEU A 105 -16.59 -40.61 -44.78
C LEU A 105 -16.45 -39.77 -46.05
N SER A 106 -17.51 -39.11 -46.43
CA SER A 106 -17.48 -38.07 -47.48
C SER A 106 -16.62 -36.89 -47.02
N PRO A 107 -16.19 -35.99 -47.94
CA PRO A 107 -15.50 -34.76 -47.55
C PRO A 107 -16.32 -33.90 -46.58
N ALA A 108 -17.60 -33.79 -46.76
CA ALA A 108 -18.51 -33.04 -45.88
C ALA A 108 -18.61 -33.66 -44.48
N GLU A 109 -18.76 -34.99 -44.39
CA GLU A 109 -18.78 -35.67 -43.07
C GLU A 109 -17.43 -35.59 -42.36
N TRP A 110 -16.33 -35.62 -43.13
CA TRP A 110 -15.00 -35.42 -42.54
C TRP A 110 -14.83 -34.02 -41.91
N SER A 111 -15.40 -32.99 -42.53
CA SER A 111 -15.33 -31.62 -42.00
C SER A 111 -16.13 -31.42 -40.72
N PHE A 112 -17.04 -32.32 -40.38
CA PHE A 112 -17.77 -32.29 -39.10
C PHE A 112 -16.93 -32.74 -37.92
N LEU A 113 -15.88 -33.53 -38.17
CA LEU A 113 -15.00 -34.04 -37.15
C LEU A 113 -13.84 -33.05 -36.90
N SER A 114 -13.55 -32.79 -35.64
CA SER A 114 -12.44 -31.92 -35.26
C SER A 114 -11.80 -32.39 -33.95
N GLY A 115 -10.68 -31.74 -33.59
CA GLY A 115 -9.89 -32.04 -32.40
C GLY A 115 -8.91 -33.18 -32.59
N PRO A 116 -8.08 -33.46 -31.54
CA PRO A 116 -7.01 -34.42 -31.66
C PRO A 116 -7.55 -35.84 -31.88
N TRP A 117 -6.99 -36.48 -32.90
CA TRP A 117 -7.22 -37.89 -33.17
C TRP A 117 -6.39 -38.79 -32.26
N PRO A 118 -6.78 -40.04 -32.03
CA PRO A 118 -5.92 -40.99 -31.35
C PRO A 118 -4.58 -41.13 -32.06
N ARG A 119 -3.48 -41.24 -31.28
CA ARG A 119 -2.13 -41.38 -31.82
C ARG A 119 -1.98 -42.55 -32.81
N PHE A 120 -2.76 -43.61 -32.63
CA PHE A 120 -2.75 -44.75 -33.55
C PHE A 120 -3.32 -44.45 -34.92
N CYS A 121 -4.08 -43.37 -35.10
CA CYS A 121 -4.59 -42.91 -36.37
C CYS A 121 -3.59 -42.09 -37.17
N ARG A 122 -2.57 -41.50 -36.50
CA ARG A 122 -1.54 -40.62 -37.13
C ARG A 122 -2.17 -39.48 -37.95
N VAL A 123 -3.22 -38.91 -37.46
CA VAL A 123 -3.90 -37.75 -38.05
C VAL A 123 -3.65 -36.57 -37.11
N GLU A 124 -3.15 -35.48 -37.62
CA GLU A 124 -3.01 -34.23 -36.93
C GLU A 124 -4.15 -33.29 -37.36
N GLN A 125 -5.06 -33.04 -36.47
CA GLN A 125 -6.19 -32.13 -36.70
C GLN A 125 -6.51 -31.45 -35.36
N GLY A 126 -6.56 -30.12 -35.37
CA GLY A 126 -6.95 -29.30 -34.24
C GLY A 126 -8.46 -29.00 -34.23
N VAL A 127 -8.90 -28.29 -33.19
CA VAL A 127 -10.24 -27.70 -33.09
C VAL A 127 -10.24 -26.33 -33.76
N ALA A 128 -9.16 -25.58 -33.63
CA ALA A 128 -8.99 -24.26 -34.22
C ALA A 128 -7.53 -24.07 -34.64
N GLU A 129 -7.33 -23.16 -35.58
CA GLU A 129 -5.99 -22.76 -36.04
C GLU A 129 -5.19 -22.12 -34.91
N GLY A 130 -3.88 -22.38 -34.88
CA GLY A 130 -2.94 -21.83 -33.90
C GLY A 130 -2.91 -22.55 -32.56
N LEU A 131 -3.81 -23.50 -32.27
CA LEU A 131 -3.76 -24.32 -31.08
C LEU A 131 -2.74 -25.46 -31.25
N THR A 132 -1.99 -25.73 -30.20
CA THR A 132 -0.96 -26.78 -30.16
C THR A 132 -1.45 -27.99 -29.39
N SER A 133 -0.75 -29.11 -29.52
CA SER A 133 -1.04 -30.33 -28.75
C SER A 133 -1.05 -30.07 -27.24
N SER A 134 -0.32 -29.09 -26.74
CA SER A 134 -0.29 -28.72 -25.33
C SER A 134 -1.57 -28.05 -24.82
N ASP A 135 -2.42 -27.56 -25.71
CA ASP A 135 -3.66 -26.86 -25.34
C ASP A 135 -4.85 -27.82 -25.16
N TYR A 136 -4.65 -29.08 -25.53
CA TYR A 136 -5.67 -30.10 -25.46
C TYR A 136 -5.49 -31.05 -24.27
N CYS A 137 -6.63 -31.59 -23.79
CA CYS A 137 -6.68 -32.73 -22.88
C CYS A 137 -6.66 -34.02 -23.70
N HIS A 138 -5.54 -34.78 -23.65
CA HIS A 138 -5.40 -36.01 -24.42
C HIS A 138 -5.74 -37.27 -23.63
N ASP A 139 -5.62 -37.21 -22.30
CA ASP A 139 -5.60 -38.41 -21.45
C ASP A 139 -6.99 -38.79 -20.90
N HIS A 140 -7.92 -37.82 -20.87
CA HIS A 140 -9.27 -38.04 -20.37
C HIS A 140 -10.31 -37.17 -21.08
N LEU A 141 -11.55 -37.59 -20.97
CA LEU A 141 -12.71 -36.90 -21.51
C LEU A 141 -13.14 -35.75 -20.63
N ARG A 142 -13.70 -34.73 -21.26
CA ARG A 142 -14.55 -33.74 -20.59
C ARG A 142 -15.91 -33.76 -21.31
N TRP A 143 -17.00 -33.69 -20.54
CA TRP A 143 -18.34 -33.71 -21.11
C TRP A 143 -19.32 -32.88 -20.27
N CYS A 144 -20.34 -32.38 -20.92
CA CYS A 144 -21.54 -31.90 -20.27
C CYS A 144 -22.55 -33.05 -20.17
N PRO A 145 -23.03 -33.44 -18.98
CA PRO A 145 -24.00 -34.53 -18.84
C PRO A 145 -25.28 -34.32 -19.66
N HIS A 146 -25.80 -33.09 -19.69
CA HIS A 146 -27.00 -32.75 -20.44
C HIS A 146 -26.79 -32.82 -21.97
N CYS A 147 -25.70 -32.20 -22.48
CA CYS A 147 -25.38 -32.33 -23.90
C CYS A 147 -25.18 -33.79 -24.33
N LEU A 148 -24.52 -34.61 -23.48
CA LEU A 148 -24.30 -36.01 -23.80
C LEU A 148 -25.61 -36.80 -23.81
N ALA A 149 -26.53 -36.50 -22.87
CA ALA A 149 -27.87 -37.10 -22.83
C ALA A 149 -28.73 -36.71 -24.06
N GLU A 150 -28.67 -35.45 -24.45
CA GLU A 150 -29.50 -34.93 -25.56
C GLU A 150 -28.96 -35.31 -26.94
N ARG A 151 -27.65 -35.32 -27.13
CA ARG A 151 -27.01 -35.44 -28.45
C ARG A 151 -26.30 -36.76 -28.71
N GLY A 152 -25.88 -37.45 -27.64
CA GLY A 152 -25.18 -38.74 -27.74
C GLY A 152 -23.77 -38.67 -28.30
N PHE A 153 -23.14 -37.48 -28.33
CA PHE A 153 -21.75 -37.34 -28.80
C PHE A 153 -20.97 -36.31 -28.01
N LEU A 154 -19.63 -36.38 -28.09
CA LEU A 154 -18.69 -35.46 -27.44
C LEU A 154 -18.30 -34.33 -28.37
N GLN A 155 -18.47 -33.11 -27.90
CA GLN A 155 -18.09 -31.92 -28.68
C GLN A 155 -16.56 -31.74 -28.66
N ALA A 156 -15.97 -31.42 -29.79
CA ALA A 156 -14.53 -31.25 -29.95
C ALA A 156 -13.96 -30.09 -29.09
N ARG A 157 -14.74 -29.02 -28.87
CA ARG A 157 -14.32 -27.89 -28.01
C ARG A 157 -14.03 -28.28 -26.56
N TRP A 158 -14.66 -29.36 -26.06
CA TRP A 158 -14.44 -29.78 -24.67
C TRP A 158 -13.03 -30.37 -24.39
N VAL A 159 -12.31 -30.74 -25.44
CA VAL A 159 -10.92 -31.19 -25.27
C VAL A 159 -9.93 -30.03 -25.04
N ILE A 160 -10.34 -28.80 -25.29
CA ILE A 160 -9.50 -27.62 -25.02
C ILE A 160 -9.47 -27.36 -23.53
N LYS A 161 -8.28 -27.18 -22.94
CA LYS A 161 -8.08 -26.99 -21.50
C LYS A 161 -8.84 -25.77 -20.93
N LEU A 162 -9.04 -24.72 -21.73
CA LEU A 162 -9.81 -23.53 -21.34
C LEU A 162 -11.33 -23.80 -21.30
N CYS A 163 -11.85 -24.79 -22.02
CA CYS A 163 -13.25 -25.18 -21.93
C CYS A 163 -13.50 -25.92 -20.62
N VAL A 164 -14.14 -25.27 -19.68
CA VAL A 164 -14.46 -25.82 -18.34
C VAL A 164 -15.95 -25.90 -18.08
N ALA A 165 -16.76 -25.21 -18.89
CA ALA A 165 -18.20 -25.15 -18.71
C ALA A 165 -18.96 -25.26 -20.06
N CYS A 166 -20.20 -25.68 -19.96
CA CYS A 166 -21.14 -25.71 -21.06
C CYS A 166 -22.03 -24.46 -21.05
N PRO A 167 -21.89 -23.54 -22.01
CA PRO A 167 -22.71 -22.34 -22.03
C PRO A 167 -24.21 -22.64 -22.33
N GLU A 168 -24.47 -23.73 -23.04
CA GLU A 168 -25.86 -24.12 -23.39
C GLU A 168 -26.67 -24.55 -22.16
N HIS A 169 -26.00 -25.20 -21.19
CA HIS A 169 -26.65 -25.71 -19.99
C HIS A 169 -26.25 -24.94 -18.72
N GLY A 170 -25.35 -23.94 -18.81
CA GLY A 170 -24.90 -23.13 -17.68
C GLY A 170 -24.24 -23.94 -16.57
N CYS A 171 -23.59 -25.05 -16.92
CA CYS A 171 -23.00 -25.96 -15.93
C CYS A 171 -21.51 -26.26 -16.23
N TYR A 172 -20.73 -26.61 -15.18
CA TYR A 172 -19.39 -27.11 -15.38
C TYR A 172 -19.38 -28.45 -16.13
N LEU A 173 -18.34 -28.66 -16.92
CA LEU A 173 -18.05 -29.97 -17.50
C LEU A 173 -17.70 -30.97 -16.40
N ARG A 174 -17.73 -32.25 -16.75
CA ARG A 174 -17.24 -33.35 -15.92
C ARG A 174 -16.06 -34.02 -16.62
N ASP A 175 -15.11 -34.58 -15.82
CA ASP A 175 -13.98 -35.41 -16.28
C ASP A 175 -13.86 -36.72 -15.49
N THR A 176 -14.59 -36.83 -14.39
CA THR A 176 -14.57 -37.96 -13.46
C THR A 176 -15.95 -38.57 -13.29
N CYS A 177 -16.01 -39.87 -13.05
CA CYS A 177 -17.24 -40.57 -12.70
C CYS A 177 -17.71 -40.18 -11.31
N ALA A 178 -19.00 -39.93 -11.12
CA ALA A 178 -19.56 -39.59 -9.81
C ALA A 178 -19.54 -40.77 -8.80
N VAL A 179 -19.47 -42.03 -9.27
CA VAL A 179 -19.50 -43.23 -8.41
C VAL A 179 -18.11 -43.71 -8.05
N CYS A 180 -17.26 -43.94 -9.05
CA CYS A 180 -15.91 -44.49 -8.79
C CYS A 180 -14.80 -43.43 -8.76
N HIS A 181 -15.11 -42.17 -9.00
CA HIS A 181 -14.21 -40.99 -9.02
C HIS A 181 -13.02 -41.10 -10.00
N GLN A 182 -13.03 -42.08 -10.92
CA GLN A 182 -11.99 -42.24 -11.91
C GLN A 182 -12.16 -41.32 -13.07
N TYR A 183 -11.05 -40.79 -13.58
CA TYR A 183 -11.04 -40.02 -14.85
C TYR A 183 -11.56 -40.86 -15.99
N GLN A 184 -12.38 -40.27 -16.83
CA GLN A 184 -12.98 -40.96 -17.97
C GLN A 184 -12.02 -40.87 -19.16
N ARG A 185 -11.51 -42.04 -19.57
CA ARG A 185 -10.60 -42.15 -20.72
C ARG A 185 -11.35 -42.38 -21.99
N PRO A 186 -10.84 -41.89 -23.16
CA PRO A 186 -11.47 -42.12 -24.46
C PRO A 186 -11.39 -43.56 -24.95
N GLU A 187 -10.50 -44.40 -24.39
CA GLU A 187 -10.40 -45.81 -24.69
C GLU A 187 -11.48 -46.61 -23.92
N ARG A 188 -12.69 -46.66 -24.49
CA ARG A 188 -13.89 -47.20 -23.85
C ARG A 188 -14.90 -47.78 -24.85
N ALA A 189 -15.82 -48.58 -24.36
CA ALA A 189 -16.83 -49.21 -25.19
C ALA A 189 -18.02 -48.29 -25.54
N ALA A 190 -18.42 -47.40 -24.60
CA ALA A 190 -19.57 -46.53 -24.78
C ALA A 190 -19.31 -45.12 -24.26
N LEU A 191 -19.99 -44.10 -24.77
CA LEU A 191 -19.78 -42.71 -24.32
C LEU A 191 -20.56 -42.39 -23.04
N ASP A 192 -21.72 -42.99 -22.84
CA ASP A 192 -22.69 -42.67 -21.79
C ASP A 192 -22.45 -43.44 -20.47
N ARG A 193 -21.52 -44.37 -20.46
CA ARG A 193 -21.24 -45.26 -19.29
C ARG A 193 -19.79 -45.26 -18.89
N CYS A 194 -19.55 -45.23 -17.59
CA CYS A 194 -18.24 -45.49 -16.99
C CYS A 194 -17.83 -46.97 -17.07
N LEU A 195 -16.55 -47.26 -17.00
CA LEU A 195 -16.07 -48.64 -16.89
C LEU A 195 -16.61 -49.37 -15.66
N CYS A 196 -17.00 -48.64 -14.58
CA CYS A 196 -17.67 -49.21 -13.41
C CYS A 196 -19.20 -49.48 -13.64
N GLY A 197 -19.72 -49.24 -14.83
CA GLY A 197 -21.12 -49.39 -15.16
C GLY A 197 -22.01 -48.19 -14.86
N ALA A 198 -21.54 -47.21 -14.12
CA ALA A 198 -22.30 -46.00 -13.77
C ALA A 198 -22.64 -45.15 -15.00
N SER A 199 -23.83 -44.56 -15.01
CA SER A 199 -24.24 -43.60 -16.06
C SER A 199 -23.47 -42.31 -15.95
N LEU A 200 -23.00 -41.77 -17.08
CA LEU A 200 -22.32 -40.47 -17.18
C LEU A 200 -23.29 -39.33 -17.55
N ILE A 201 -24.52 -39.66 -17.93
CA ILE A 201 -25.57 -38.69 -18.28
C ILE A 201 -26.50 -38.36 -17.10
N ALA A 202 -26.61 -39.28 -16.13
CA ALA A 202 -27.46 -39.12 -14.94
C ALA A 202 -26.70 -38.50 -13.75
N ILE A 203 -25.84 -37.52 -14.02
CA ILE A 203 -25.00 -36.88 -12.99
C ILE A 203 -25.54 -35.47 -12.74
N PRO A 204 -25.74 -35.05 -11.48
CA PRO A 204 -26.08 -33.66 -11.17
C PRO A 204 -25.01 -32.70 -11.71
N ALA A 205 -25.45 -31.70 -12.45
CA ALA A 205 -24.56 -30.69 -13.00
C ALA A 205 -24.47 -29.50 -12.05
N GLU A 206 -23.24 -29.08 -11.70
CA GLU A 206 -22.96 -27.89 -10.90
C GLU A 206 -23.12 -26.65 -11.78
N ARG A 207 -23.89 -25.67 -11.30
CA ARG A 207 -24.08 -24.40 -12.02
C ARG A 207 -22.84 -23.54 -12.01
N VAL A 208 -22.62 -22.83 -13.11
CA VAL A 208 -21.51 -21.90 -13.30
C VAL A 208 -21.96 -20.48 -12.95
N ALA A 209 -21.10 -19.70 -12.33
CA ALA A 209 -21.36 -18.29 -12.07
C ALA A 209 -21.46 -17.49 -13.38
N GLU A 210 -22.24 -16.42 -13.38
CA GLU A 210 -22.56 -15.66 -14.60
C GLU A 210 -21.32 -15.09 -15.30
N ASP A 211 -20.36 -14.55 -14.56
CA ASP A 211 -19.11 -14.01 -15.12
C ASP A 211 -18.25 -15.11 -15.77
N GLU A 212 -18.20 -16.29 -15.17
CA GLU A 212 -17.51 -17.46 -15.72
C GLU A 212 -18.22 -17.97 -16.99
N LEU A 213 -19.53 -17.90 -17.01
CA LEU A 213 -20.32 -18.29 -18.16
C LEU A 213 -20.11 -17.30 -19.33
N ARG A 214 -20.11 -16.00 -19.06
CA ARG A 214 -19.80 -14.97 -20.07
C ARG A 214 -18.40 -15.18 -20.67
N LEU A 215 -17.40 -15.51 -19.82
CA LEU A 215 -16.06 -15.85 -20.30
C LEU A 215 -16.06 -17.05 -21.25
N GLN A 216 -16.80 -18.12 -20.89
CA GLN A 216 -16.91 -19.31 -21.73
C GLN A 216 -17.63 -19.02 -23.05
N LEU A 217 -18.67 -18.20 -23.04
CA LEU A 217 -19.34 -17.73 -24.24
C LEU A 217 -18.41 -16.94 -25.14
N ALA A 218 -17.65 -15.98 -24.59
CA ALA A 218 -16.70 -15.18 -25.36
C ALA A 218 -15.62 -16.05 -26.02
N PHE A 219 -15.06 -17.00 -25.30
CA PHE A 219 -14.07 -17.94 -25.86
C PHE A 219 -14.67 -18.82 -26.94
N GLN A 220 -15.89 -19.34 -26.76
CA GLN A 220 -16.54 -20.18 -27.73
C GLN A 220 -16.97 -19.42 -28.99
N SER A 221 -17.35 -18.15 -28.85
CA SER A 221 -17.60 -17.27 -29.99
C SER A 221 -16.32 -17.04 -30.80
N ALA A 222 -15.16 -16.83 -30.13
CA ALA A 222 -13.89 -16.74 -30.79
C ALA A 222 -13.52 -18.04 -31.56
N LEU A 223 -13.81 -19.23 -30.97
CA LEU A 223 -13.65 -20.52 -31.68
C LEU A 223 -14.51 -20.63 -32.91
N ALA A 224 -15.69 -20.00 -32.92
CA ALA A 224 -16.60 -19.96 -34.05
C ALA A 224 -16.29 -18.83 -35.05
N GLY A 225 -15.23 -18.05 -34.83
CA GLY A 225 -14.88 -16.87 -35.63
C GLY A 225 -15.87 -15.71 -35.50
N GLN A 226 -16.61 -15.65 -34.41
CA GLN A 226 -17.62 -14.63 -34.12
C GLN A 226 -17.15 -13.69 -33.06
N ALA A 227 -17.43 -12.39 -33.19
CA ALA A 227 -17.21 -11.43 -32.11
C ALA A 227 -18.39 -11.45 -31.15
N GLN A 228 -18.14 -11.36 -29.85
CA GLN A 228 -19.18 -11.22 -28.84
C GLN A 228 -19.20 -9.78 -28.32
N GLU A 229 -20.38 -9.19 -28.29
CA GLU A 229 -20.60 -7.85 -27.77
C GLU A 229 -20.29 -7.79 -26.26
N GLY A 230 -19.54 -6.78 -25.83
CA GLY A 230 -19.16 -6.61 -24.42
C GLY A 230 -17.99 -7.48 -23.93
N ALA A 231 -17.36 -8.27 -24.80
CA ALA A 231 -16.14 -9.02 -24.50
C ALA A 231 -14.94 -8.49 -25.31
N PRO A 232 -13.69 -8.63 -24.81
CA PRO A 232 -12.52 -8.26 -25.60
C PRO A 232 -12.44 -9.12 -26.86
N SER A 233 -12.18 -8.48 -28.00
CA SER A 233 -12.02 -9.15 -29.29
C SER A 233 -10.64 -9.81 -29.35
N LEU A 234 -10.53 -11.01 -28.83
CA LEU A 234 -9.31 -11.80 -28.76
C LEU A 234 -9.39 -13.00 -29.71
N SER A 235 -8.29 -13.29 -30.40
CA SER A 235 -8.14 -14.55 -31.14
C SER A 235 -8.15 -15.75 -30.17
N VAL A 236 -8.39 -16.95 -30.70
CA VAL A 236 -8.34 -18.19 -29.91
C VAL A 236 -6.98 -18.35 -29.22
N VAL A 237 -5.89 -18.03 -29.91
CA VAL A 237 -4.53 -18.10 -29.39
C VAL A 237 -4.32 -17.08 -28.27
N ALA A 238 -4.85 -15.87 -28.42
CA ALA A 238 -4.77 -14.83 -27.40
C ALA A 238 -5.54 -15.23 -26.12
N TRP A 239 -6.73 -15.82 -26.25
CA TRP A 239 -7.48 -16.37 -25.12
C TRP A 239 -6.70 -17.44 -24.36
N ILE A 240 -6.13 -18.42 -25.10
CA ILE A 240 -5.30 -19.48 -24.48
C ILE A 240 -4.05 -18.89 -23.80
N THR A 241 -3.42 -17.93 -24.46
CA THR A 241 -2.25 -17.23 -23.88
C THR A 241 -2.64 -16.54 -22.56
N LEU A 242 -3.75 -15.79 -22.55
CA LEU A 242 -4.25 -15.10 -21.37
C LEU A 242 -4.57 -16.09 -20.24
N PHE A 243 -5.25 -17.20 -20.56
CA PHE A 243 -5.56 -18.25 -19.61
C PHE A 243 -4.31 -18.84 -18.94
N HIS A 244 -3.26 -19.17 -19.72
CA HIS A 244 -2.01 -19.67 -19.18
C HIS A 244 -1.28 -18.63 -18.31
N ARG A 245 -1.31 -17.36 -18.73
CA ARG A 245 -0.64 -16.29 -17.97
C ARG A 245 -1.37 -16.01 -16.65
N VAL A 246 -2.69 -15.96 -16.65
CA VAL A 246 -3.48 -15.79 -15.41
C VAL A 246 -3.25 -16.97 -14.49
N ALA A 247 -3.22 -18.22 -14.99
CA ALA A 247 -2.89 -19.39 -14.20
C ALA A 247 -1.52 -19.25 -13.51
N ALA A 248 -0.51 -18.80 -14.24
CA ALA A 248 0.84 -18.60 -13.69
C ALA A 248 0.96 -17.39 -12.76
N LEU A 249 0.03 -16.43 -12.82
CA LEU A 249 0.02 -15.27 -11.92
C LEU A 249 -0.41 -15.67 -10.50
N PHE A 250 -1.37 -16.59 -10.39
CA PHE A 250 -1.96 -17.01 -9.11
C PHE A 250 -1.33 -18.30 -8.56
N ASP A 251 -0.53 -19.01 -9.36
CA ASP A 251 0.15 -20.24 -8.95
C ASP A 251 1.54 -19.91 -8.37
N VAL A 252 1.60 -19.75 -7.05
CA VAL A 252 2.83 -19.37 -6.34
C VAL A 252 3.83 -20.52 -6.22
N GLU A 253 3.39 -21.79 -6.35
CA GLU A 253 4.20 -22.94 -5.97
C GLU A 253 5.11 -23.54 -7.05
N ARG A 254 4.95 -23.20 -8.34
CA ARG A 254 5.77 -23.81 -9.41
C ARG A 254 6.14 -22.84 -10.53
N GLU A 255 7.37 -22.41 -10.51
CA GLU A 255 8.03 -21.86 -11.71
C GLU A 255 8.36 -23.01 -12.68
N THR A 256 7.58 -23.14 -13.76
CA THR A 256 7.98 -23.98 -14.88
C THR A 256 8.73 -23.17 -15.92
N ARG A 257 9.87 -23.70 -16.37
CA ARG A 257 10.73 -23.06 -17.40
C ARG A 257 10.06 -22.94 -18.77
N SER A 258 8.95 -23.63 -19.01
CA SER A 258 8.31 -23.74 -20.33
C SER A 258 7.17 -22.76 -20.59
N GLY A 259 6.84 -21.86 -19.67
CA GLY A 259 5.72 -20.92 -19.83
C GLY A 259 4.33 -21.56 -19.80
N GLN A 260 4.24 -22.88 -19.61
CA GLN A 260 3.00 -23.62 -19.46
C GLN A 260 2.71 -23.83 -17.97
N THR A 261 1.45 -23.72 -17.59
CA THR A 261 1.02 -24.01 -16.22
C THR A 261 0.78 -25.51 -16.06
N PRO A 262 1.49 -26.20 -15.17
CA PRO A 262 1.31 -27.63 -14.96
C PRO A 262 -0.08 -27.93 -14.37
N GLY A 263 -0.64 -29.08 -14.73
CA GLY A 263 -1.89 -29.57 -14.14
C GLY A 263 -3.19 -28.99 -14.71
N LEU A 264 -3.16 -28.11 -15.72
CA LEU A 264 -4.38 -27.59 -16.36
C LEU A 264 -5.18 -28.63 -17.15
N HIS A 265 -4.62 -29.83 -17.36
CA HIS A 265 -5.39 -30.95 -17.88
C HIS A 265 -6.48 -31.41 -16.88
N ARG A 266 -6.28 -31.22 -15.59
CA ARG A 266 -7.27 -31.47 -14.54
C ARG A 266 -8.35 -30.39 -14.57
N LEU A 267 -9.61 -30.82 -14.62
CA LEU A 267 -10.73 -29.90 -14.74
C LEU A 267 -10.90 -29.01 -13.50
N ASP A 268 -10.74 -29.58 -12.31
CA ASP A 268 -10.81 -28.84 -11.03
C ASP A 268 -9.87 -27.63 -11.02
N ARG A 269 -8.61 -27.84 -11.46
CA ARG A 269 -7.62 -26.76 -11.55
C ARG A 269 -7.94 -25.76 -12.65
N ALA A 270 -8.39 -26.23 -13.80
CA ALA A 270 -8.79 -25.35 -14.90
C ALA A 270 -10.00 -24.48 -14.52
N ILE A 271 -10.95 -25.00 -13.74
CA ILE A 271 -12.09 -24.24 -13.18
C ILE A 271 -11.59 -23.09 -12.28
N VAL A 272 -10.65 -23.36 -11.38
CA VAL A 272 -10.09 -22.30 -10.52
C VAL A 272 -9.47 -21.18 -11.35
N VAL A 273 -8.67 -21.51 -12.36
CA VAL A 273 -8.06 -20.52 -13.26
C VAL A 273 -9.11 -19.77 -14.06
N ASN A 274 -10.12 -20.47 -14.56
CA ASN A 274 -11.24 -19.84 -15.28
C ASN A 274 -11.98 -18.83 -14.39
N ARG A 275 -12.23 -19.16 -13.13
CA ARG A 275 -12.84 -18.27 -12.13
C ARG A 275 -11.98 -17.02 -11.88
N GLN A 276 -10.67 -17.19 -11.77
CA GLN A 276 -9.72 -16.10 -11.60
C GLN A 276 -9.70 -15.17 -12.83
N LEU A 277 -9.69 -15.75 -14.04
CA LEU A 277 -9.76 -14.98 -15.28
C LEU A 277 -11.09 -14.25 -15.42
N ALA A 278 -12.20 -14.91 -15.11
CA ALA A 278 -13.52 -14.29 -15.13
C ALA A 278 -13.59 -13.11 -14.15
N SER A 279 -13.11 -13.28 -12.92
CA SER A 279 -13.05 -12.20 -11.93
C SER A 279 -12.16 -11.03 -12.37
N LEU A 280 -11.07 -11.30 -13.08
CA LEU A 280 -10.18 -10.28 -13.62
C LEU A 280 -10.86 -9.45 -14.72
N LEU A 281 -11.65 -10.10 -15.57
CA LEU A 281 -12.35 -9.45 -16.69
C LEU A 281 -13.74 -8.90 -16.30
N ALA A 282 -14.27 -9.28 -15.14
CA ALA A 282 -15.56 -8.82 -14.67
C ALA A 282 -15.59 -7.31 -14.46
N ALA A 283 -16.68 -6.65 -14.90
CA ALA A 283 -16.87 -5.21 -14.78
C ALA A 283 -15.62 -4.41 -15.23
N TRP A 284 -15.13 -4.73 -16.42
CA TRP A 284 -13.92 -4.12 -16.97
C TRP A 284 -13.95 -2.57 -16.91
N PRO A 285 -12.85 -1.87 -16.48
CA PRO A 285 -11.54 -2.41 -16.04
C PRO A 285 -11.44 -2.72 -14.53
N SER A 286 -12.52 -2.57 -13.76
CA SER A 286 -12.52 -2.61 -12.28
C SER A 286 -12.00 -3.93 -11.69
N GLY A 287 -12.32 -5.06 -12.31
CA GLY A 287 -11.80 -6.38 -11.90
C GLY A 287 -10.28 -6.45 -12.02
N PHE A 288 -9.73 -5.96 -13.12
CA PHE A 288 -8.28 -5.89 -13.34
C PHE A 288 -7.61 -4.92 -12.37
N HIS A 289 -8.17 -3.73 -12.16
CA HIS A 289 -7.67 -2.75 -11.20
C HIS A 289 -7.65 -3.31 -9.77
N ARG A 290 -8.64 -4.09 -9.39
CA ARG A 290 -8.66 -4.79 -8.10
C ARG A 290 -7.49 -5.78 -7.97
N CYS A 291 -7.26 -6.58 -9.01
CA CYS A 291 -6.11 -7.49 -9.08
C CYS A 291 -4.77 -6.74 -8.94
N LEU A 292 -4.61 -5.60 -9.63
CA LEU A 292 -3.42 -4.75 -9.53
C LEU A 292 -3.24 -4.20 -8.11
N GLY A 293 -4.33 -3.75 -7.48
CA GLY A 293 -4.33 -3.28 -6.08
C GLY A 293 -3.91 -4.37 -5.10
N ASP A 294 -4.37 -5.61 -5.30
CA ASP A 294 -3.96 -6.76 -4.48
C ASP A 294 -2.48 -7.08 -4.65
N LEU A 295 -1.96 -7.06 -5.87
CA LEU A 295 -0.54 -7.25 -6.15
C LEU A 295 0.30 -6.15 -5.50
N GLN A 296 -0.14 -4.90 -5.60
CA GLN A 296 0.55 -3.76 -5.00
C GLN A 296 0.57 -3.83 -3.47
N ARG A 297 -0.53 -4.26 -2.83
CA ARG A 297 -0.60 -4.42 -1.37
C ARG A 297 0.27 -5.56 -0.83
N ARG A 298 0.41 -6.66 -1.59
CA ARG A 298 1.23 -7.82 -1.21
C ARG A 298 2.71 -7.62 -1.45
N ALA A 299 3.07 -6.70 -2.35
CA ALA A 299 4.45 -6.42 -2.66
C ALA A 299 5.13 -5.61 -1.56
N GLU A 300 6.41 -5.86 -1.31
CA GLU A 300 7.22 -4.97 -0.48
C GLU A 300 7.21 -3.54 -1.06
N PRO A 301 7.16 -2.50 -0.21
CA PRO A 301 7.17 -1.11 -0.67
C PRO A 301 8.34 -0.84 -1.62
N SER A 302 8.05 -0.59 -2.88
CA SER A 302 9.05 -0.40 -3.94
C SER A 302 8.56 0.60 -4.98
N PHE A 303 9.45 1.45 -5.49
CA PHE A 303 9.16 2.31 -6.65
C PHE A 303 9.41 1.62 -8.01
N SER A 304 9.67 0.34 -8.01
CA SER A 304 9.92 -0.44 -9.21
C SER A 304 8.67 -1.21 -9.63
N LEU A 305 8.10 -0.87 -10.79
CA LEU A 305 6.98 -1.60 -11.39
C LEU A 305 7.26 -3.09 -11.53
N VAL A 306 8.50 -3.45 -11.89
CA VAL A 306 8.91 -4.86 -12.03
C VAL A 306 8.90 -5.59 -10.68
N ARG A 307 9.26 -4.91 -9.58
CA ARG A 307 9.21 -5.53 -8.25
C ARG A 307 7.79 -5.67 -7.73
N THR A 308 6.97 -4.64 -7.94
CA THR A 308 5.59 -4.62 -7.46
C THR A 308 4.69 -5.55 -8.26
N PHE A 309 4.72 -5.47 -9.60
CA PHE A 309 3.84 -6.23 -10.47
C PHE A 309 4.49 -7.47 -11.07
N GLY A 310 5.78 -7.68 -10.84
CA GLY A 310 6.52 -8.90 -11.14
C GLY A 310 6.33 -9.45 -12.55
N ARG A 311 5.71 -10.63 -12.61
CA ARG A 311 5.41 -11.34 -13.86
C ARG A 311 4.42 -10.59 -14.72
N LEU A 312 3.38 -10.01 -14.13
CA LEU A 312 2.34 -9.29 -14.88
C LEU A 312 2.94 -8.13 -15.70
N TYR A 313 3.81 -7.31 -15.11
CA TYR A 313 4.47 -6.23 -15.85
C TYR A 313 5.28 -6.74 -17.04
N ARG A 314 5.98 -7.87 -16.86
CA ARG A 314 6.76 -8.49 -17.96
C ARG A 314 5.83 -8.99 -19.07
N TRP A 315 4.70 -9.62 -18.74
CA TRP A 315 3.75 -10.11 -19.74
C TRP A 315 3.12 -8.98 -20.53
N LEU A 316 2.66 -7.92 -19.88
CA LEU A 316 2.02 -6.78 -20.53
C LEU A 316 2.92 -6.11 -21.59
N TYR A 317 4.23 -6.07 -21.34
CA TYR A 317 5.16 -5.32 -22.17
C TYR A 317 6.20 -6.17 -22.91
N ARG A 318 6.15 -7.47 -22.78
CA ARG A 318 7.06 -8.40 -23.46
C ARG A 318 6.33 -9.54 -24.17
N ASP A 319 5.32 -10.17 -23.51
CA ASP A 319 4.69 -11.37 -24.01
C ASP A 319 3.35 -11.06 -24.71
N PHE A 320 2.72 -9.93 -24.38
CA PHE A 320 1.48 -9.42 -24.98
C PHE A 320 1.78 -8.26 -25.94
N GLU A 321 2.65 -8.47 -26.93
CA GLU A 321 3.09 -7.40 -27.84
C GLU A 321 2.02 -7.00 -28.88
N GLY A 322 1.04 -7.86 -29.16
CA GLY A 322 -0.02 -7.60 -30.16
C GLY A 322 -1.04 -6.54 -29.74
N ASP A 323 -1.74 -5.99 -30.72
CA ASP A 323 -2.82 -5.00 -30.51
C ASP A 323 -4.02 -5.60 -29.77
N GLU A 324 -4.22 -6.91 -29.88
CA GLU A 324 -5.27 -7.64 -29.16
C GLU A 324 -5.20 -7.44 -27.64
N PHE A 325 -4.00 -7.21 -27.08
CA PHE A 325 -3.78 -6.97 -25.65
C PHE A 325 -3.61 -5.49 -25.29
N ALA A 326 -3.87 -4.56 -26.23
CA ALA A 326 -3.76 -3.14 -25.97
C ALA A 326 -4.65 -2.70 -24.78
N PHE A 327 -5.86 -3.23 -24.70
CA PHE A 327 -6.79 -2.95 -23.62
C PHE A 327 -6.24 -3.25 -22.21
N LEU A 328 -5.43 -4.32 -22.04
CA LEU A 328 -4.76 -4.64 -20.77
C LEU A 328 -3.68 -3.62 -20.43
N ARG A 329 -2.92 -3.17 -21.42
CA ARG A 329 -1.88 -2.14 -21.23
C ARG A 329 -2.48 -0.80 -20.89
N GLU A 330 -3.54 -0.40 -21.58
CA GLU A 330 -4.28 0.84 -21.32
C GLU A 330 -4.85 0.86 -19.91
N ALA A 331 -5.56 -0.19 -19.50
CA ALA A 331 -6.10 -0.30 -18.15
C ALA A 331 -5.00 -0.35 -17.07
N PHE A 332 -3.85 -0.97 -17.36
CA PHE A 332 -2.70 -0.94 -16.45
C PHE A 332 -2.12 0.47 -16.32
N GLU A 333 -2.00 1.22 -17.40
CA GLU A 333 -1.52 2.60 -17.40
C GLU A 333 -2.50 3.54 -16.72
N ASP A 334 -3.82 3.32 -16.88
CA ASP A 334 -4.86 4.06 -16.14
C ASP A 334 -4.76 3.80 -14.64
N TYR A 335 -4.63 2.54 -14.25
CA TYR A 335 -4.38 2.20 -12.85
C TYR A 335 -3.14 2.88 -12.28
N LEU A 336 -2.02 2.88 -13.03
CA LEU A 336 -0.79 3.55 -12.58
C LEU A 336 -0.96 5.06 -12.44
N ARG A 337 -1.78 5.68 -13.27
CA ARG A 337 -2.04 7.11 -13.23
C ARG A 337 -2.77 7.51 -11.96
N GLU A 338 -3.69 6.67 -11.49
CA GLU A 338 -4.55 6.95 -10.35
C GLU A 338 -3.98 6.43 -9.02
N HIS A 339 -3.40 5.24 -9.03
CA HIS A 339 -3.08 4.50 -7.80
C HIS A 339 -1.58 4.23 -7.57
N TRP A 340 -0.72 4.55 -8.57
CA TRP A 340 0.70 4.29 -8.39
C TRP A 340 1.39 5.38 -7.59
N TRP A 341 1.89 5.00 -6.42
CA TRP A 341 2.63 5.90 -5.53
C TRP A 341 4.13 6.00 -5.86
N GLY A 342 4.64 5.20 -6.77
CA GLY A 342 6.02 5.21 -7.22
C GLY A 342 6.30 6.22 -8.33
N LEU A 343 7.58 6.37 -8.67
CA LEU A 343 8.01 7.27 -9.73
C LEU A 343 7.95 6.58 -11.09
N LEU A 344 7.30 7.21 -12.04
CA LEU A 344 7.40 6.86 -13.46
C LEU A 344 8.58 7.64 -14.06
N CYS A 345 9.64 6.96 -14.43
CA CYS A 345 10.84 7.59 -14.97
C CYS A 345 11.08 7.19 -16.43
N ARG A 346 11.98 7.93 -17.12
CA ARG A 346 12.37 7.66 -18.52
C ARG A 346 12.88 6.23 -18.76
N ARG A 347 13.23 5.47 -17.73
CA ARG A 347 13.60 4.06 -17.83
C ARG A 347 12.41 3.15 -18.10
N ASN A 348 11.20 3.60 -17.79
CA ASN A 348 9.95 2.90 -18.10
C ASN A 348 9.52 3.20 -19.54
N ARG A 349 10.44 3.07 -20.51
CA ARG A 349 10.27 3.44 -21.92
C ARG A 349 9.13 2.71 -22.64
N ARG A 350 8.61 1.65 -22.06
CA ARG A 350 7.52 0.84 -22.60
C ARG A 350 6.14 1.35 -22.25
N LEU A 351 6.04 2.22 -21.23
CA LEU A 351 4.80 2.92 -20.91
C LEU A 351 4.55 3.98 -21.99
N GLY A 352 3.32 4.10 -22.44
CA GLY A 352 2.93 5.10 -23.42
C GLY A 352 3.28 6.52 -22.95
N THR A 353 3.54 7.43 -23.88
CA THR A 353 3.93 8.82 -23.60
C THR A 353 2.85 9.64 -22.88
N ARG A 354 1.64 9.10 -22.76
CA ARG A 354 0.44 9.74 -22.19
C ARG A 354 0.33 9.67 -20.69
N THR A 355 1.24 8.98 -19.99
CA THR A 355 1.13 8.86 -18.53
C THR A 355 1.99 9.93 -17.86
N PRO A 356 1.50 11.17 -17.61
CA PRO A 356 2.18 12.09 -16.71
C PRO A 356 2.11 11.43 -15.34
N GLY A 357 3.27 11.09 -14.79
CA GLY A 357 3.31 10.53 -13.45
C GLY A 357 2.62 11.49 -12.48
N SER A 358 1.60 11.02 -11.77
CA SER A 358 0.95 11.74 -10.68
C SER A 358 1.94 12.12 -9.56
N ARG A 359 3.17 11.62 -9.67
CA ARG A 359 4.20 11.80 -8.66
C ARG A 359 5.53 12.27 -9.26
N LYS A 360 6.24 13.08 -8.48
CA LYS A 360 7.51 13.69 -8.87
C LYS A 360 8.63 13.35 -7.90
N THR A 361 9.88 13.36 -8.39
CA THR A 361 11.07 13.26 -7.52
C THR A 361 11.25 14.55 -6.71
N ALA A 362 11.99 14.47 -5.59
CA ALA A 362 12.39 15.66 -4.84
C ALA A 362 13.06 16.73 -5.71
N GLN A 363 13.82 16.32 -6.73
CA GLN A 363 14.46 17.24 -7.66
C GLN A 363 13.46 17.91 -8.61
N ALA A 364 12.50 17.14 -9.14
CA ALA A 364 11.50 17.66 -10.07
C ALA A 364 10.51 18.63 -9.37
N ILE A 365 10.06 18.28 -8.16
CA ILE A 365 9.16 19.16 -7.41
C ILE A 365 9.88 20.42 -6.90
N ALA A 366 11.14 20.28 -6.49
CA ALA A 366 11.96 21.41 -6.07
C ALA A 366 12.20 22.41 -7.22
N ALA A 367 12.53 21.91 -8.42
CA ALA A 367 12.70 22.74 -9.60
C ALA A 367 11.40 23.48 -9.98
N ALA A 368 10.25 22.80 -9.90
CA ALA A 368 8.95 23.38 -10.20
C ALA A 368 8.52 24.43 -9.16
N ALA A 369 8.91 24.26 -7.89
CA ALA A 369 8.59 25.18 -6.79
C ALA A 369 9.69 26.24 -6.53
N GLY A 370 10.71 26.33 -7.37
CA GLY A 370 11.79 27.33 -7.22
C GLY A 370 12.67 27.13 -5.98
N THR A 371 12.89 25.89 -5.54
CA THR A 371 13.62 25.60 -4.31
C THR A 371 14.64 24.45 -4.49
N THR A 372 15.24 23.98 -3.40
CA THR A 372 16.22 22.88 -3.43
C THR A 372 15.60 21.55 -2.98
N PRO A 373 16.09 20.40 -3.50
CA PRO A 373 15.61 19.08 -3.05
C PRO A 373 15.82 18.82 -1.55
N ALA A 374 16.84 19.43 -0.96
CA ALA A 374 17.09 19.34 0.49
C ALA A 374 15.98 20.03 1.28
N ARG A 375 15.57 21.23 0.86
CA ARG A 375 14.49 22.00 1.49
C ARG A 375 13.14 21.29 1.39
N VAL A 376 12.82 20.69 0.24
CA VAL A 376 11.59 19.88 0.07
C VAL A 376 11.55 18.71 1.06
N ARG A 377 12.68 18.00 1.22
CA ARG A 377 12.76 16.89 2.20
C ARG A 377 12.64 17.39 3.65
N GLN A 378 13.21 18.53 3.97
CA GLN A 378 13.08 19.14 5.28
C GLN A 378 11.64 19.58 5.58
N LEU A 379 10.93 20.12 4.59
CA LEU A 379 9.52 20.47 4.71
C LEU A 379 8.63 19.23 4.91
N HIS A 380 8.99 18.10 4.27
CA HIS A 380 8.31 16.84 4.57
C HIS A 380 8.56 16.38 6.01
N LEU A 381 9.82 16.40 6.49
CA LEU A 381 10.15 16.02 7.86
C LEU A 381 9.48 16.94 8.89
N ALA A 382 9.21 18.18 8.52
CA ALA A 382 8.47 19.15 9.34
C ALA A 382 6.93 19.00 9.22
N GLY A 383 6.43 18.08 8.38
CA GLY A 383 5.00 17.79 8.22
C GLY A 383 4.24 18.73 7.26
N TRP A 384 4.94 19.56 6.49
CA TRP A 384 4.31 20.51 5.55
C TRP A 384 4.03 19.92 4.16
N VAL A 385 4.71 18.85 3.80
CA VAL A 385 4.64 18.22 2.48
C VAL A 385 4.56 16.70 2.66
N GLU A 386 3.64 16.06 1.99
CA GLU A 386 3.52 14.60 2.01
C GLU A 386 4.49 13.95 1.03
N ALA A 387 5.12 12.87 1.44
CA ALA A 387 5.98 12.05 0.58
C ALA A 387 5.94 10.59 0.99
N ASP A 388 6.06 9.70 0.00
CA ASP A 388 6.36 8.30 0.24
C ASP A 388 7.85 8.06 0.09
N ILE A 389 8.39 7.25 1.00
CA ILE A 389 9.81 6.95 1.06
C ILE A 389 10.00 5.44 0.92
N ALA A 390 10.76 5.03 -0.09
CA ALA A 390 11.15 3.64 -0.23
C ALA A 390 12.67 3.49 -0.19
N ALA A 391 13.15 2.48 0.51
CA ALA A 391 14.55 2.09 0.51
C ALA A 391 14.86 1.23 -0.71
N GLN A 392 15.94 1.53 -1.41
CA GLN A 392 16.49 0.64 -2.45
C GLN A 392 17.39 -0.42 -1.79
N PRO A 393 17.68 -1.55 -2.48
CA PRO A 393 18.61 -2.56 -1.98
C PRO A 393 20.02 -2.04 -1.69
N SER A 394 20.38 -0.92 -2.34
CA SER A 394 21.63 -0.19 -2.08
C SER A 394 21.61 0.65 -0.81
N GLY A 395 20.54 0.59 0.01
CA GLY A 395 20.35 1.46 1.18
C GLY A 395 19.92 2.89 0.84
N ARG A 396 19.88 3.27 -0.44
CA ARG A 396 19.48 4.62 -0.87
C ARG A 396 17.97 4.81 -0.68
N ARG A 397 17.57 5.86 0.03
CA ARG A 397 16.17 6.28 0.14
C ARG A 397 15.74 7.08 -1.10
N VAL A 398 14.65 6.69 -1.72
CA VAL A 398 14.02 7.43 -2.83
C VAL A 398 12.73 8.06 -2.32
N TRP A 399 12.53 9.31 -2.67
CA TRP A 399 11.40 10.13 -2.23
C TRP A 399 10.47 10.36 -3.41
N SER A 400 9.18 10.16 -3.19
CA SER A 400 8.11 10.34 -4.17
C SER A 400 7.07 11.30 -3.61
N PHE A 401 6.79 12.36 -4.32
CA PHE A 401 5.88 13.43 -3.94
C PHE A 401 4.68 13.49 -4.89
N PRO A 402 3.45 13.65 -4.41
CA PRO A 402 2.31 13.91 -5.27
C PRO A 402 2.53 15.17 -6.12
N ALA A 403 2.19 15.10 -7.41
CA ALA A 403 2.34 16.25 -8.30
C ALA A 403 1.42 17.43 -7.91
N SER A 404 0.30 17.14 -7.26
CA SER A 404 -0.64 18.15 -6.72
C SER A 404 -0.03 19.06 -5.65
N GLN A 405 1.08 18.67 -5.04
CA GLN A 405 1.76 19.48 -4.03
C GLN A 405 2.70 20.56 -4.60
N VAL A 406 2.88 20.62 -5.92
CA VAL A 406 3.77 21.62 -6.55
C VAL A 406 3.31 23.04 -6.27
N GLU A 407 2.03 23.36 -6.52
CA GLU A 407 1.48 24.69 -6.30
C GLU A 407 1.43 25.09 -4.82
N PRO A 408 0.91 24.26 -3.90
CA PRO A 408 0.99 24.56 -2.47
C PRO A 408 2.42 24.78 -1.98
N LEU A 409 3.36 23.97 -2.45
CA LEU A 409 4.77 24.11 -2.12
C LEU A 409 5.37 25.40 -2.68
N ALA A 410 5.07 25.76 -3.92
CA ALA A 410 5.53 26.99 -4.54
C ALA A 410 5.01 28.22 -3.79
N THR A 411 3.74 28.22 -3.40
CA THR A 411 3.12 29.25 -2.57
C THR A 411 3.81 29.35 -1.20
N LEU A 412 4.04 28.21 -0.55
CA LEU A 412 4.71 28.15 0.74
C LEU A 412 6.17 28.67 0.68
N ILE A 413 6.87 28.39 -0.40
CA ILE A 413 8.26 28.86 -0.61
C ILE A 413 8.28 30.37 -0.96
N SER A 414 7.35 30.84 -1.81
CA SER A 414 7.26 32.24 -2.19
C SER A 414 6.85 33.14 -1.01
N ASP A 415 6.00 32.63 -0.11
CA ASP A 415 5.63 33.29 1.15
C ASP A 415 6.72 33.22 2.21
N GLY A 416 7.69 32.32 2.04
CA GLY A 416 8.71 32.00 3.04
C GLY A 416 9.82 33.05 3.12
N LEU A 417 10.01 33.63 4.29
CA LEU A 417 11.06 34.59 4.63
C LEU A 417 12.20 33.91 5.39
N THR A 418 13.44 34.36 5.15
CA THR A 418 14.57 34.01 6.03
C THR A 418 14.43 34.71 7.38
N LEU A 419 15.17 34.26 8.39
CA LEU A 419 15.19 34.95 9.69
C LEU A 419 15.60 36.42 9.55
N GLN A 420 16.47 36.75 8.60
CA GLN A 420 16.90 38.12 8.33
C GLN A 420 15.77 38.95 7.73
N ASP A 421 15.09 38.40 6.71
CA ASP A 421 14.01 39.08 6.04
C ASP A 421 12.79 39.22 6.97
N ALA A 422 12.47 38.21 7.78
CA ALA A 422 11.44 38.28 8.80
C ALA A 422 11.75 39.35 9.87
N ALA A 423 13.02 39.47 10.28
CA ALA A 423 13.45 40.51 11.20
C ALA A 423 13.33 41.91 10.58
N ALA A 424 13.73 42.08 9.32
CA ALA A 424 13.54 43.34 8.57
C ALA A 424 12.05 43.66 8.38
N TYR A 425 11.26 42.65 8.02
CA TYR A 425 9.82 42.74 7.83
C TYR A 425 9.08 43.25 9.09
N LEU A 426 9.40 42.67 10.25
CA LEU A 426 8.83 43.07 11.54
C LEU A 426 9.51 44.31 12.15
N ARG A 427 10.55 44.85 11.53
CA ARG A 427 11.43 45.90 12.09
C ARG A 427 12.00 45.57 13.47
N LEU A 428 12.28 44.26 13.68
CA LEU A 428 12.84 43.74 14.92
C LEU A 428 14.28 43.26 14.68
N SER A 429 15.03 43.05 15.76
CA SER A 429 16.32 42.35 15.67
C SER A 429 16.11 40.83 15.49
N LYS A 430 17.07 40.14 14.85
CA LYS A 430 17.05 38.67 14.71
C LYS A 430 16.88 37.95 16.07
N HIS A 431 17.44 38.52 17.12
CA HIS A 431 17.33 37.99 18.48
C HIS A 431 15.84 38.01 18.93
N ARG A 432 15.12 39.09 18.69
CA ARG A 432 13.71 39.24 19.07
C ARG A 432 12.78 38.33 18.26
N VAL A 433 13.08 38.11 16.98
CA VAL A 433 12.33 37.12 16.19
C VAL A 433 12.56 35.70 16.71
N ARG A 434 13.79 35.34 17.12
CA ARG A 434 14.04 34.05 17.79
C ARG A 434 13.28 33.93 19.12
N GLU A 435 13.17 35.03 19.87
CA GLU A 435 12.38 35.08 21.10
C GLU A 435 10.91 34.80 20.83
N LEU A 436 10.31 35.36 19.77
CA LEU A 436 8.93 35.08 19.34
C LEU A 436 8.75 33.62 18.91
N ILE A 437 9.74 33.03 18.26
CA ILE A 437 9.73 31.61 17.89
C ILE A 437 9.81 30.74 19.15
N ALA A 438 10.72 31.04 20.07
CA ALA A 438 10.92 30.25 21.29
C ALA A 438 9.71 30.31 22.23
N THR A 439 8.93 31.38 22.22
CA THR A 439 7.68 31.53 22.98
C THR A 439 6.46 30.95 22.25
N GLY A 440 6.63 30.42 21.03
CA GLY A 440 5.55 29.84 20.24
C GLY A 440 4.63 30.85 19.53
N MET A 441 4.92 32.14 19.63
CA MET A 441 4.15 33.20 18.94
C MET A 441 4.35 33.17 17.42
N ILE A 442 5.49 32.72 16.95
CA ILE A 442 5.79 32.43 15.56
C ILE A 442 6.18 30.98 15.44
N LYS A 443 5.48 30.22 14.59
CA LYS A 443 5.81 28.84 14.28
C LYS A 443 6.56 28.78 12.95
N PRO A 444 7.88 28.62 12.93
CA PRO A 444 8.63 28.59 11.68
C PRO A 444 8.26 27.36 10.86
N LEU A 445 8.22 27.48 9.53
CA LEU A 445 8.07 26.37 8.60
C LEU A 445 9.28 25.44 8.67
N LEU A 446 10.48 26.01 8.80
CA LEU A 446 11.73 25.26 9.02
C LEU A 446 12.62 26.00 10.05
N SER A 447 13.25 25.22 10.91
CA SER A 447 14.22 25.73 11.89
C SER A 447 15.59 25.05 11.75
N THR A 448 16.64 25.73 12.10
CA THR A 448 18.01 25.20 12.13
C THR A 448 18.20 24.18 13.25
N GLU A 449 17.45 24.28 14.33
CA GLU A 449 17.59 23.49 15.55
C GLU A 449 16.74 22.21 15.53
N GLY A 450 15.54 22.27 14.93
CA GLY A 450 14.59 21.14 14.95
C GLY A 450 14.58 20.29 13.67
N HIS A 451 14.84 20.88 12.51
CA HIS A 451 14.66 20.25 11.22
C HIS A 451 15.96 20.06 10.43
N GLY A 452 17.13 20.39 11.03
CA GLY A 452 18.42 20.29 10.35
C GLY A 452 18.52 21.18 9.11
N ALA A 453 17.73 22.26 9.05
CA ALA A 453 17.74 23.18 7.93
C ALA A 453 18.95 24.11 8.00
N ALA A 454 19.55 24.44 6.85
CA ALA A 454 20.65 25.40 6.80
C ALA A 454 20.18 26.84 7.13
N THR A 455 18.91 27.14 6.92
CA THR A 455 18.31 28.46 7.13
C THR A 455 16.88 28.35 7.65
N TRP A 456 16.47 29.32 8.43
CA TRP A 456 15.10 29.47 8.86
C TRP A 456 14.18 29.77 7.67
N LEU A 457 12.96 29.26 7.73
CA LEU A 457 11.88 29.61 6.81
C LEU A 457 10.64 29.95 7.64
N ILE A 458 10.16 31.19 7.50
CA ILE A 458 9.05 31.76 8.28
C ILE A 458 8.02 32.29 7.30
N SER A 459 6.74 31.92 7.45
CA SER A 459 5.67 32.40 6.57
C SER A 459 5.43 33.90 6.77
N ARG A 460 5.38 34.66 5.67
CA ARG A 460 4.99 36.07 5.66
C ARG A 460 3.57 36.25 6.15
N HIS A 461 2.65 35.41 5.69
CA HIS A 461 1.26 35.43 6.11
C HIS A 461 1.10 35.33 7.63
N GLN A 462 1.89 34.47 8.28
CA GLN A 462 1.90 34.37 9.75
C GLN A 462 2.41 35.64 10.42
N LEU A 463 3.37 36.35 9.81
CA LEU A 463 3.85 37.63 10.32
C LEU A 463 2.80 38.73 10.15
N ASP A 464 2.04 38.69 9.07
CA ASP A 464 0.91 39.59 8.84
C ASP A 464 -0.22 39.38 9.85
N ASP A 465 -0.55 38.11 10.14
CA ASP A 465 -1.52 37.75 11.17
C ASP A 465 -1.07 38.24 12.55
N LEU A 466 0.20 38.03 12.87
CA LEU A 466 0.79 38.56 14.10
C LEU A 466 0.67 40.08 14.14
N GLY A 467 1.04 40.78 13.08
CA GLY A 467 0.89 42.23 12.96
C GLY A 467 -0.56 42.68 13.16
N ARG A 468 -1.50 42.04 12.47
CA ARG A 468 -2.95 42.36 12.57
C ARG A 468 -3.50 42.14 13.96
N ALA A 469 -3.08 41.10 14.66
CA ALA A 469 -3.54 40.81 16.03
C ALA A 469 -3.24 41.96 17.00
N TYR A 470 -2.17 42.74 16.76
CA TYR A 470 -1.80 43.86 17.60
C TYR A 470 -2.31 45.21 17.10
N SER A 471 -2.66 45.34 15.81
CA SER A 471 -3.15 46.56 15.19
C SER A 471 -4.68 46.72 15.26
N ALA A 472 -5.40 45.61 15.40
CA ALA A 472 -6.88 45.57 15.32
C ALA A 472 -7.62 46.24 16.48
N ARG A 473 -6.93 46.65 17.53
CA ARG A 473 -7.53 47.39 18.65
C ARG A 473 -7.29 48.89 18.54
N GLN A 474 -8.05 49.54 17.64
CA GLN A 474 -8.26 51.01 17.57
C GLN A 474 -7.00 51.90 17.50
N ALA A 475 -5.91 51.47 16.91
CA ALA A 475 -4.75 52.33 16.69
C ALA A 475 -5.04 53.32 15.56
N LEU A 476 -5.17 54.59 15.88
CA LEU A 476 -5.19 55.68 14.91
C LEU A 476 -3.88 55.70 14.15
N VAL A 477 -3.96 55.77 12.82
CA VAL A 477 -2.77 55.90 12.00
C VAL A 477 -2.33 57.35 12.04
N THR A 478 -1.17 57.65 12.59
CA THR A 478 -0.64 59.00 12.67
C THR A 478 0.74 59.09 12.02
N LYS A 479 0.98 60.16 11.25
CA LYS A 479 2.30 60.48 10.73
C LYS A 479 3.19 61.17 11.79
N GLU A 480 2.57 61.77 12.81
CA GLU A 480 3.25 62.47 13.91
C GLU A 480 3.13 61.66 15.20
N GLU A 481 4.21 61.59 16.00
CA GLU A 481 4.20 60.90 17.28
C GLU A 481 3.37 61.70 18.30
N PRO A 482 2.31 61.15 18.89
CA PRO A 482 1.62 61.77 20.00
C PRO A 482 2.60 62.06 21.14
N PRO A 483 2.45 63.19 21.86
CA PRO A 483 3.28 63.49 23.00
C PRO A 483 3.16 62.37 24.06
N ASP A 484 4.28 61.93 24.59
CA ASP A 484 4.40 60.84 25.61
C ASP A 484 4.23 59.42 25.07
N CYS A 485 4.33 59.19 23.78
CA CYS A 485 4.38 57.88 23.16
C CYS A 485 5.81 57.45 22.79
N VAL A 486 6.03 56.14 22.71
CA VAL A 486 7.32 55.57 22.31
C VAL A 486 7.08 54.37 21.38
N PRO A 487 7.76 54.29 20.22
CA PRO A 487 7.62 53.16 19.32
C PRO A 487 8.25 51.91 19.96
N LEU A 488 7.60 50.74 19.76
CA LEU A 488 8.06 49.45 20.29
C LEU A 488 9.52 49.19 19.92
N VAL A 489 9.94 49.50 18.69
CA VAL A 489 11.33 49.34 18.26
C VAL A 489 12.32 50.18 19.12
N GLN A 490 11.92 51.35 19.59
CA GLN A 490 12.74 52.20 20.46
C GLN A 490 12.82 51.62 21.88
N ILE A 491 11.70 51.09 22.39
CA ILE A 491 11.67 50.36 23.66
C ILE A 491 12.67 49.18 23.60
N LEU A 492 12.64 48.40 22.50
CA LEU A 492 13.50 47.23 22.33
C LEU A 492 15.00 47.60 22.15
N LYS A 493 15.30 48.79 21.63
CA LYS A 493 16.69 49.29 21.44
C LYS A 493 17.24 49.99 22.65
N ALA A 494 16.45 50.88 23.27
CA ALA A 494 16.92 51.81 24.29
C ALA A 494 16.71 51.29 25.74
N TRP A 495 15.64 50.52 25.95
CA TRP A 495 15.32 49.99 27.27
C TRP A 495 15.94 48.61 27.42
N ARG A 496 16.72 48.41 28.48
CA ARG A 496 17.31 47.08 28.76
C ARG A 496 16.22 46.13 29.25
N LEU A 497 15.57 45.41 28.31
CA LEU A 497 14.60 44.40 28.63
C LEU A 497 15.29 43.08 29.03
N GLU A 498 14.91 42.55 30.17
CA GLU A 498 15.34 41.23 30.63
C GLU A 498 14.79 40.12 29.71
N ALA A 499 15.42 38.93 29.80
CA ALA A 499 14.94 37.77 29.04
C ALA A 499 13.49 37.42 29.41
N GLY A 500 12.64 37.28 28.40
CA GLY A 500 11.20 37.02 28.57
C GLY A 500 10.33 38.28 28.71
N ALA A 501 10.90 39.47 29.01
CA ALA A 501 10.15 40.69 29.17
C ALA A 501 9.47 41.13 27.85
N PHE A 502 10.09 40.89 26.69
CA PHE A 502 9.50 41.20 25.39
C PHE A 502 8.29 40.31 25.09
N ALA A 503 8.39 39.02 25.31
CA ALA A 503 7.26 38.11 25.13
C ALA A 503 6.11 38.44 26.11
N ALA A 504 6.42 38.76 27.35
CA ALA A 504 5.44 39.20 28.33
C ALA A 504 4.79 40.54 27.94
N LEU A 505 5.55 41.48 27.38
CA LEU A 505 5.03 42.75 26.85
C LEU A 505 4.03 42.50 25.71
N LEU A 506 4.35 41.62 24.77
CA LEU A 506 3.44 41.24 23.70
C LEU A 506 2.19 40.55 24.24
N HIS A 507 2.32 39.71 25.22
CA HIS A 507 1.17 39.09 25.89
C HIS A 507 0.29 40.14 26.62
N ALA A 508 0.91 41.15 27.26
CA ALA A 508 0.18 42.25 27.88
C ALA A 508 -0.58 43.10 26.85
N LEU A 509 -0.01 43.30 25.66
CA LEU A 509 -0.70 43.92 24.54
C LEU A 509 -1.85 43.07 24.03
N GLN A 510 -1.65 41.75 23.95
CA GLN A 510 -2.65 40.81 23.47
C GLN A 510 -3.84 40.67 24.43
N SER A 511 -3.56 40.68 25.74
CA SER A 511 -4.59 40.62 26.79
C SER A 511 -5.30 41.95 27.04
N GLY A 512 -4.81 43.07 26.47
CA GLY A 512 -5.35 44.39 26.66
C GLY A 512 -4.95 45.10 27.96
N VAL A 513 -3.99 44.53 28.67
CA VAL A 513 -3.36 45.19 29.84
C VAL A 513 -2.60 46.45 29.42
N LEU A 514 -2.00 46.39 28.25
CA LEU A 514 -1.42 47.57 27.57
C LEU A 514 -2.11 47.73 26.24
N THR A 515 -2.48 48.99 25.88
CA THR A 515 -3.13 49.27 24.61
C THR A 515 -2.22 50.16 23.75
N PRO A 516 -1.96 49.80 22.48
CA PRO A 516 -1.27 50.66 21.57
C PRO A 516 -2.17 51.86 21.20
N ILE A 517 -1.59 53.06 21.14
CA ILE A 517 -2.33 54.29 20.81
C ILE A 517 -2.41 54.47 19.32
N ALA A 518 -1.35 54.19 18.58
CA ALA A 518 -1.25 54.40 17.16
C ALA A 518 -0.22 53.47 16.52
N THR A 519 -0.23 53.43 15.19
CA THR A 519 0.80 52.72 14.40
C THR A 519 1.46 53.70 13.45
N ARG A 520 2.78 53.69 13.35
CA ARG A 520 3.60 54.61 12.56
C ARG A 520 3.51 54.39 11.04
N ASP A 521 3.02 53.24 10.61
CA ASP A 521 3.01 52.86 9.20
C ASP A 521 1.73 52.07 8.85
N VAL A 522 0.98 52.55 7.84
CA VAL A 522 -0.34 52.00 7.43
C VAL A 522 -0.19 50.84 6.47
N GLU A 523 0.87 50.86 5.65
CA GLU A 523 0.94 49.94 4.50
C GLU A 523 1.42 48.52 4.89
N ASN A 524 2.09 48.33 6.00
CA ASN A 524 2.70 47.05 6.37
C ASN A 524 2.52 46.61 7.81
N ASN A 525 1.52 47.03 8.55
CA ASN A 525 1.20 46.54 9.92
C ASN A 525 2.39 45.97 10.72
N VAL A 526 3.45 46.78 10.85
CA VAL A 526 4.72 46.29 11.35
C VAL A 526 4.76 46.41 12.86
N LEU A 527 4.96 45.25 13.54
CA LEU A 527 5.00 45.16 15.00
C LEU A 527 5.91 46.19 15.67
N GLY A 528 7.09 46.47 15.07
CA GLY A 528 8.02 47.47 15.56
C GLY A 528 7.54 48.92 15.47
N GLY A 529 6.52 49.20 14.67
CA GLY A 529 5.94 50.54 14.49
C GLY A 529 4.83 50.89 15.48
N LEU A 530 4.44 49.97 16.37
CA LEU A 530 3.43 50.22 17.40
C LEU A 530 3.88 51.32 18.35
N LEU A 531 3.04 52.33 18.53
CA LEU A 531 3.26 53.46 19.45
C LEU A 531 2.57 53.12 20.79
N LEU A 532 3.35 53.09 21.84
CA LEU A 532 2.90 52.70 23.19
C LEU A 532 3.04 53.89 24.14
N PRO A 533 2.10 54.09 25.10
CA PRO A 533 2.19 55.16 26.11
C PRO A 533 3.38 54.88 27.03
N ARG A 534 4.34 55.81 27.04
CA ARG A 534 5.63 55.68 27.71
C ARG A 534 5.46 55.38 29.19
N ARG A 535 4.61 56.11 29.89
CA ARG A 535 4.39 55.96 31.32
C ARG A 535 3.78 54.61 31.70
N GLU A 536 2.81 54.15 30.94
CA GLU A 536 2.14 52.88 31.19
C GLU A 536 3.11 51.69 30.99
N VAL A 537 3.89 51.72 29.91
CA VAL A 537 4.88 50.68 29.66
C VAL A 537 5.98 50.68 30.74
N GLN A 538 6.38 51.86 31.22
CA GLN A 538 7.36 51.94 32.33
C GLN A 538 6.79 51.36 33.63
N ALA A 539 5.56 51.71 33.97
CA ALA A 539 4.86 51.21 35.15
C ALA A 539 4.66 49.68 35.07
N TRP A 540 4.21 49.21 33.89
CA TRP A 540 4.05 47.77 33.64
C TRP A 540 5.36 47.01 33.76
N LEU A 541 6.44 47.54 33.17
CA LEU A 541 7.79 46.90 33.24
C LEU A 541 8.35 46.88 34.66
N ALA A 542 8.10 47.90 35.46
CA ALA A 542 8.49 47.94 36.86
C ALA A 542 7.73 46.82 37.64
N HIS A 543 6.42 46.75 37.46
CA HIS A 543 5.57 45.71 38.10
C HIS A 543 5.98 44.29 37.63
N TRP A 544 6.25 44.10 36.32
CA TRP A 544 6.69 42.82 35.79
C TRP A 544 8.02 42.39 36.40
N ARG A 545 8.97 43.35 36.62
CA ARG A 545 10.24 43.11 37.26
C ARG A 545 10.09 42.70 38.74
N GLU A 546 9.16 43.30 39.44
CA GLU A 546 8.86 42.94 40.82
C GLU A 546 8.23 41.55 40.90
N SER A 547 7.25 41.26 40.04
CA SER A 547 6.51 39.99 40.05
C SER A 547 7.32 38.78 39.57
N ASN A 548 8.22 38.99 38.62
CA ASN A 548 9.04 37.91 38.04
C ASN A 548 10.42 37.76 38.73
N GLY A 549 10.63 38.35 39.92
CA GLY A 549 11.77 38.30 40.82
C GLY A 549 13.12 38.00 40.16
N ARG A 550 14.07 38.92 40.21
CA ARG A 550 15.42 38.68 39.67
C ARG A 550 16.01 37.43 40.33
N GLY A 551 15.99 36.31 39.63
CA GLY A 551 16.79 35.16 40.02
C GLY A 551 18.28 35.55 39.98
N TYR A 552 19.05 35.04 40.89
CA TYR A 552 20.50 35.23 40.97
C TYR A 552 21.18 34.54 39.79
N SER A 553 22.29 35.10 39.28
CA SER A 553 23.20 34.29 38.47
C SER A 553 23.75 33.15 39.36
N ILE A 554 24.20 32.06 38.77
CA ILE A 554 24.77 30.93 39.55
C ILE A 554 25.97 31.42 40.37
N THR A 555 26.72 32.41 39.86
CA THR A 555 27.84 33.07 40.58
C THR A 555 27.37 33.92 41.76
N ASP A 556 26.27 34.67 41.59
CA ASP A 556 25.70 35.48 42.69
C ASP A 556 25.09 34.57 43.76
N ALA A 557 24.38 33.52 43.37
CA ALA A 557 23.85 32.50 44.26
C ALA A 557 24.98 31.80 45.05
N ALA A 558 26.10 31.51 44.39
CA ALA A 558 27.30 30.98 45.08
C ALA A 558 27.85 31.92 46.15
N GLY A 559 27.87 33.23 45.84
CA GLY A 559 28.29 34.28 46.82
C GLY A 559 27.34 34.34 48.03
N ILE A 560 26.04 34.26 47.81
CA ILE A 560 25.04 34.25 48.90
C ILE A 560 25.18 33.00 49.77
N LEU A 561 25.36 31.83 49.14
CA LEU A 561 25.54 30.55 49.83
C LEU A 561 26.92 30.36 50.46
N GLY A 562 27.85 31.32 50.30
CA GLY A 562 29.23 31.23 50.81
C GLY A 562 30.02 30.08 50.20
N ILE A 563 29.71 29.64 48.97
CA ILE A 563 30.38 28.54 48.29
C ILE A 563 31.11 29.05 47.02
N LYS A 564 32.05 28.25 46.53
CA LYS A 564 32.72 28.61 45.26
C LYS A 564 31.76 28.45 44.06
N ALA A 565 31.87 29.34 43.07
CA ALA A 565 31.04 29.31 41.86
C ALA A 565 31.01 27.93 41.16
N GLN A 566 32.17 27.25 41.10
CA GLN A 566 32.27 25.90 40.52
C GLN A 566 31.42 24.86 41.28
N VAL A 567 31.27 25.00 42.60
CA VAL A 567 30.42 24.14 43.42
C VAL A 567 28.94 24.43 43.13
N ALA A 568 28.56 25.70 43.03
CA ALA A 568 27.19 26.08 42.69
C ALA A 568 26.78 25.57 41.29
N TYR A 569 27.65 25.67 40.28
CA TYR A 569 27.40 25.07 38.96
C TYR A 569 27.22 23.56 39.04
N HIS A 570 27.97 22.89 39.89
CA HIS A 570 27.82 21.45 40.11
C HIS A 570 26.48 21.11 40.77
N LEU A 571 26.10 21.83 41.83
CA LEU A 571 24.84 21.64 42.55
C LEU A 571 23.62 21.87 41.64
N VAL A 572 23.70 22.85 40.74
CA VAL A 572 22.68 23.09 39.70
C VAL A 572 22.62 21.93 38.72
N ARG A 573 23.77 21.39 38.31
CA ARG A 573 23.83 20.24 37.38
C ARG A 573 23.26 18.96 37.98
N CYS A 574 23.48 18.72 39.26
CA CYS A 574 22.95 17.56 40.00
C CYS A 574 21.52 17.76 40.50
N GLY A 575 20.91 18.91 40.24
CA GLY A 575 19.52 19.21 40.64
C GLY A 575 19.32 19.51 42.13
N LEU A 576 20.40 19.64 42.91
CA LEU A 576 20.31 19.98 44.33
C LEU A 576 20.00 21.46 44.56
N LEU A 577 20.49 22.33 43.68
CA LEU A 577 20.17 23.75 43.66
C LEU A 577 19.19 24.02 42.47
N GLU A 578 17.95 24.29 42.78
CA GLU A 578 16.92 24.53 41.77
C GLU A 578 17.26 25.74 40.91
N SER A 579 17.30 25.53 39.62
CA SER A 579 17.55 26.59 38.63
C SER A 579 16.53 26.56 37.51
N THR A 580 16.13 27.72 37.06
CA THR A 580 15.31 27.91 35.88
C THR A 580 16.18 28.30 34.70
N SER A 581 16.05 27.62 33.55
CA SER A 581 16.71 28.04 32.32
C SER A 581 15.78 28.91 31.50
N SER A 582 16.24 30.05 31.04
CA SER A 582 15.49 30.81 30.02
C SER A 582 15.55 30.04 28.71
N PRO A 583 14.41 29.73 28.07
CA PRO A 583 14.38 29.06 26.76
C PRO A 583 15.18 29.81 25.67
N LEU A 584 15.35 31.11 25.86
CA LEU A 584 15.92 32.02 24.88
C LEU A 584 17.45 32.19 24.98
N THR A 585 18.02 32.10 26.18
CA THR A 585 19.44 32.42 26.40
C THR A 585 20.25 31.24 26.93
N GLN A 586 19.58 30.13 27.26
CA GLN A 586 20.17 28.98 27.98
C GLN A 586 20.89 29.35 29.28
N VAL A 587 20.77 30.60 29.69
CA VAL A 587 21.38 31.08 30.96
C VAL A 587 20.49 30.56 32.09
N ARG A 588 21.08 29.68 32.91
CA ARG A 588 20.44 29.20 34.14
C ARG A 588 20.51 30.26 35.23
N ARG A 589 19.36 30.50 35.87
CA ARG A 589 19.24 31.39 37.02
C ARG A 589 18.67 30.65 38.21
N VAL A 590 19.07 31.00 39.40
CA VAL A 590 18.60 30.44 40.67
C VAL A 590 17.62 31.43 41.30
N SER A 591 16.40 31.00 41.60
CA SER A 591 15.40 31.87 42.26
C SER A 591 15.82 32.17 43.72
N ARG A 592 15.30 33.27 44.29
CA ARG A 592 15.50 33.57 45.73
C ARG A 592 14.96 32.44 46.60
N ASP A 593 13.81 31.92 46.25
CA ASP A 593 13.21 30.77 46.93
C ASP A 593 14.06 29.50 46.78
N GLY A 594 14.65 29.25 45.61
CA GLY A 594 15.60 28.14 45.40
C GLY A 594 16.84 28.21 46.27
N VAL A 595 17.40 29.43 46.51
CA VAL A 595 18.50 29.63 47.45
C VAL A 595 18.06 29.36 48.89
N ALA A 596 16.90 29.91 49.29
CA ALA A 596 16.36 29.72 50.65
C ALA A 596 16.03 28.25 50.92
N LYS A 597 15.44 27.54 49.96
CA LYS A 597 15.16 26.09 50.07
C LYS A 597 16.45 25.27 50.19
N PHE A 598 17.49 25.66 49.42
CA PHE A 598 18.77 24.98 49.52
C PHE A 598 19.41 25.16 50.89
N GLU A 599 19.46 26.40 51.42
CA GLU A 599 19.98 26.70 52.78
C GLU A 599 19.20 25.99 53.89
N ALA A 600 17.86 25.93 53.75
CA ALA A 600 17.01 25.23 54.72
C ALA A 600 17.25 23.70 54.70
N ARG A 601 17.55 23.12 53.55
CA ARG A 601 17.64 21.66 53.38
C ARG A 601 19.04 21.09 53.53
N TYR A 602 20.05 21.84 53.12
CA TYR A 602 21.42 21.33 53.04
C TYR A 602 22.40 22.19 53.87
N ILE A 603 23.41 21.56 54.37
CA ILE A 603 24.51 22.21 55.13
C ILE A 603 25.83 21.71 54.59
N SER A 604 26.81 22.60 54.45
CA SER A 604 28.15 22.25 53.99
C SER A 604 29.03 21.70 55.12
N LEU A 605 29.97 20.81 54.80
CA LEU A 605 30.93 20.31 55.76
C LEU A 605 31.74 21.45 56.45
N VAL A 606 32.02 22.51 55.70
CA VAL A 606 32.73 23.68 56.22
C VAL A 606 31.90 24.38 57.31
N GLU A 607 30.59 24.50 57.10
CA GLU A 607 29.69 25.08 58.07
C GLU A 607 29.51 24.20 59.32
N ILE A 608 29.41 22.87 59.09
CA ILE A 608 29.37 21.90 60.19
C ILE A 608 30.64 22.02 61.06
N ALA A 609 31.80 22.00 60.43
CA ALA A 609 33.10 22.14 61.12
C ALA A 609 33.21 23.45 61.93
N LYS A 610 32.70 24.54 61.32
CA LYS A 610 32.64 25.84 62.01
C LYS A 610 31.71 25.81 63.21
N ARG A 611 30.54 25.17 63.14
CA ARG A 611 29.57 25.04 64.26
C ARG A 611 30.07 24.13 65.39
N SER A 612 30.80 23.07 65.02
CA SER A 612 31.34 22.11 65.98
C SER A 612 32.72 22.52 66.52
N GLY A 613 33.28 23.66 66.09
CA GLY A 613 34.62 24.13 66.53
C GLY A 613 35.80 23.22 66.10
N THR A 614 35.60 22.37 65.10
CA THR A 614 36.59 21.37 64.64
C THR A 614 37.10 21.67 63.23
N ALA A 615 38.26 21.08 62.88
CA ALA A 615 38.74 21.18 61.51
C ALA A 615 37.87 20.35 60.57
N PRO A 616 37.60 20.79 59.28
CA PRO A 616 36.77 20.07 58.35
C PRO A 616 37.13 18.59 58.12
N LYS A 617 38.42 18.26 58.20
CA LYS A 617 38.93 16.88 58.09
C LYS A 617 38.53 16.02 59.29
N GLN A 618 38.53 16.62 60.50
CA GLN A 618 38.06 15.94 61.71
C GLN A 618 36.54 15.80 61.71
N ALA A 619 35.78 16.86 61.31
CA ALA A 619 34.34 16.79 61.16
C ALA A 619 33.95 15.67 60.19
N LEU A 620 34.61 15.50 59.05
CA LEU A 620 34.35 14.45 58.08
C LEU A 620 34.52 13.05 58.68
N HIS A 621 35.53 12.87 59.57
CA HIS A 621 35.81 11.57 60.19
C HIS A 621 34.83 11.22 61.31
N HIS A 622 34.28 12.24 61.99
CA HIS A 622 33.37 12.07 63.12
C HIS A 622 31.88 11.98 62.68
N LEU A 623 31.58 12.49 61.49
CA LEU A 623 30.22 12.44 60.95
C LEU A 623 29.91 11.03 60.40
N GLN A 624 29.09 10.29 61.16
CA GLN A 624 28.58 8.98 60.72
C GLN A 624 27.35 9.07 59.80
N ILE A 625 27.23 10.16 59.05
CA ILE A 625 26.13 10.44 58.13
C ILE A 625 26.65 10.42 56.70
N HIS A 626 25.86 9.85 55.78
CA HIS A 626 26.21 9.88 54.36
C HIS A 626 25.96 11.26 53.75
N PRO A 627 26.97 11.86 53.08
CA PRO A 627 26.79 13.13 52.39
C PRO A 627 25.91 12.96 51.15
N VAL A 628 25.11 13.98 50.83
CA VAL A 628 24.26 14.04 49.65
C VAL A 628 25.05 14.38 48.38
N ALA A 629 26.10 15.17 48.53
CA ALA A 629 27.04 15.50 47.46
C ALA A 629 28.48 15.60 48.02
N GLY A 630 29.45 15.25 47.21
CA GLY A 630 30.87 15.34 47.64
C GLY A 630 31.84 14.69 46.66
N PRO A 631 33.18 14.87 46.89
CA PRO A 631 34.21 14.36 45.99
C PRO A 631 34.14 12.87 45.70
N ALA A 632 33.71 12.06 46.68
CA ALA A 632 33.60 10.61 46.56
C ALA A 632 32.19 10.15 46.10
N ILE A 633 31.18 11.05 45.97
CA ILE A 633 29.79 10.71 45.67
C ILE A 633 29.45 11.04 44.21
N ASP A 634 29.60 12.32 43.84
CA ASP A 634 29.19 12.87 42.56
C ASP A 634 30.26 13.76 41.91
N GLY A 635 31.44 13.84 42.53
CA GLY A 635 32.55 14.68 42.09
C GLY A 635 32.42 16.16 42.51
N CYS A 636 31.46 16.50 43.34
CA CYS A 636 31.37 17.84 43.93
C CYS A 636 32.59 18.14 44.81
N ARG A 637 33.20 19.29 44.60
CA ARG A 637 34.44 19.65 45.31
C ARG A 637 34.23 19.97 46.79
N GLN A 638 33.02 19.92 47.31
CA GLN A 638 32.67 20.20 48.68
C GLN A 638 31.56 19.23 49.12
N TYR A 639 31.64 18.72 50.36
CA TYR A 639 30.62 17.85 50.92
C TYR A 639 29.43 18.64 51.43
N PHE A 640 28.23 18.13 51.11
CA PHE A 640 26.96 18.63 51.62
C PHE A 640 26.17 17.48 52.26
N TYR A 641 25.47 17.81 53.33
CA TYR A 641 24.65 16.90 54.14
C TYR A 641 23.21 17.43 54.24
N LEU A 642 22.27 16.57 54.55
CA LEU A 642 20.94 17.03 54.93
C LEU A 642 21.04 17.70 56.30
N ARG A 643 20.54 18.94 56.40
CA ARG A 643 20.58 19.73 57.62
C ARG A 643 19.85 19.01 58.78
N SER A 644 18.68 18.39 58.52
CA SER A 644 17.91 17.60 59.47
C SER A 644 18.68 16.44 60.10
N ASP A 645 19.61 15.84 59.40
CA ASP A 645 20.37 14.70 59.90
C ASP A 645 21.56 15.17 60.75
N VAL A 646 22.13 16.29 60.37
CA VAL A 646 23.21 16.93 61.17
C VAL A 646 22.67 17.53 62.47
N GLU A 647 21.53 18.20 62.45
CA GLU A 647 20.89 18.78 63.62
C GLU A 647 20.51 17.70 64.65
N ARG A 648 19.97 16.58 64.19
CA ARG A 648 19.67 15.42 65.05
C ARG A 648 20.92 14.85 65.76
N LEU A 649 22.08 14.93 65.14
CA LEU A 649 23.35 14.45 65.70
C LEU A 649 23.95 15.47 66.69
N LEU A 650 23.81 16.77 66.41
CA LEU A 650 24.32 17.83 67.29
C LEU A 650 23.46 18.01 68.54
N ASP A 651 22.18 17.67 68.54
CA ASP A 651 21.21 17.72 69.66
C ASP A 651 21.28 16.47 70.57
N GLN A 652 22.05 15.42 70.20
CA GLN A 652 22.28 14.28 71.09
C GLN A 652 23.45 14.60 72.05
N PRO A 653 23.27 14.57 73.40
CA PRO A 653 24.38 14.79 74.34
C PRO A 653 25.41 13.69 74.16
N LEU A 654 26.71 14.11 74.05
CA LEU A 654 27.85 13.23 74.00
C LEU A 654 27.86 12.27 75.20
N GLN A 655 27.52 11.01 74.95
CA GLN A 655 27.83 9.95 75.89
C GLN A 655 29.32 9.73 75.85
N THR A 656 30.02 10.21 76.90
CA THR A 656 31.41 9.90 77.23
C THR A 656 31.54 8.39 77.41
N GLN A 657 32.12 7.69 76.47
CA GLN A 657 32.62 6.36 76.70
C GLN A 657 33.94 6.48 77.50
N GLU A 658 33.86 6.24 78.81
CA GLU A 658 35.00 5.93 79.63
C GLU A 658 35.66 4.65 79.14
N SER A 659 36.90 4.78 78.73
CA SER A 659 37.82 3.68 78.43
C SER A 659 38.19 2.95 79.71
N GLY A 660 37.58 1.81 79.98
CA GLY A 660 38.11 0.88 81.02
C GLY A 660 39.34 0.16 80.52
N ASN A 661 40.50 0.54 81.03
CA ASN A 661 41.68 -0.29 81.03
C ASN A 661 41.43 -1.53 81.89
N ALA A 662 41.73 -2.67 81.36
CA ALA A 662 42.06 -3.86 82.13
C ALA A 662 43.12 -4.69 81.35
N GLU A 663 44.35 -4.60 81.83
CA GLU A 663 45.40 -5.63 81.66
C GLU A 663 45.06 -6.88 82.52
N PRO A 664 45.79 -7.95 82.39
CA PRO A 664 47.06 -8.25 81.70
C PRO A 664 46.92 -9.17 80.42
#